data_e42d90125b7f68da71760c673e168420
#
_entry.id   e42d90125b7f68da71760c673e168420
#
_cell.length_a   1.000
_cell.length_b   1.000
_cell.length_c   1.000
_cell.angle_alpha   90.00
_cell.angle_beta   90.00
_cell.angle_gamma   90.00
#
_symmetry.space_group_name_H-M   'P 1'
#
loop_
_entity.id
_entity.type
_entity.pdbx_description
1 polymer ?
#
loop_
_entity_poly.entity_id
_entity_poly.type
_entity_poly.pdbx_seq_one_letter_code
_entity_poly.pdbx_strand_id
1 'polypeptide(L)'
;MGRKIKQNIFACRLGIPLALLCLFVHLSLHSQTPAPIQITGKVIDSETGESLEYATLVLQSIRNPERVTGGLTDANGQFNVETFPGQYNVRIEYISYKTYELKTQDFRASTNLGTIELQIDAQQLEEVEVIGERTTIELRLDKKIYNVGQDLTVRGGSVTDVLDNIPSVTVDVEGNISLRGNESVRILINGKPSALSGINPETLQQLPAETIEKVEVITNPSARYDAEGTGGIINIILKQGKNSGLNGSVNLFAGYPDNYGGALSLNLRREKFNFFINTTYRYRNAPGNALFEQENFNPDGTTASFQNEIRAYQRERNGFNNNFGFELFINPTTSITNSFVYRTSNGDNIVDVDFFNFDANGDPTVQRNRFTTEREDENDIQYSFNFAKKFNDKGHEIAIDYQYSTGSEVENAIINEIVLGENEKIPTEQTINDETQINQLLQMEYVLPFSEDKQSQFELGYRGTFNTFDTDFQFGLVEEGSLISDPNFSNRLIYTENVNAAYVQLGRKFKHFNILGGLRMEASDIGIELVTTNEINNKTYVDWFPSIFIGYDFSELDKINISYSRRLRRPRSRFINPFPSRSSNTNLFLGNPDLNPTYTNAFDLEYLKRWEKVTLTTSAYYNYSTGVFQFITLETGDFVEIENPDDPDNPVFVPIQVRTPINLATDTRYGMEFTAIYVPIRNWRFTVNFNVFNQQLRGDYTYTNSQEEEITQVFDADNLAWFTRFSAKIPLPGKVDFQANLFYRGPTENAQSLNKGILSTNLAFSKDVIKDKATLSLNVSDLFNSRKRRSETRTDNVFTYSEFQWRERQITLSFLYRFNQKKNQRNGNRRGNGNGEDFEFEGS
;
A
#
# COMPACT_ATOMS: atom_id res chain seq x y z
N MET A 1 62.98 31.93 27.80
CA MET A 1 63.55 32.17 29.10
C MET A 1 63.13 30.99 29.93
N GLY A 2 63.87 30.04 30.28
CA GLY A 2 65.30 29.97 30.60
C GLY A 2 65.44 29.37 31.95
N ARG A 3 66.08 28.27 31.94
CA ARG A 3 67.15 27.71 32.81
C ARG A 3 66.70 26.75 33.91
N LYS A 4 67.10 25.46 33.80
CA LYS A 4 68.41 24.83 34.02
C LYS A 4 68.67 24.58 35.54
N ILE A 5 68.85 23.28 35.86
CA ILE A 5 70.09 22.55 36.22
C ILE A 5 70.44 22.60 37.69
N LYS A 6 70.71 21.46 38.39
CA LYS A 6 71.86 20.67 38.67
C LYS A 6 71.59 19.77 39.92
N GLN A 7 71.77 18.52 39.89
CA GLN A 7 73.01 17.73 40.24
C GLN A 7 73.78 18.15 41.49
N ASN A 8 73.91 17.21 42.45
CA ASN A 8 75.18 16.68 42.98
C ASN A 8 74.88 15.77 44.17
N ILE A 9 75.23 14.45 44.14
CA ILE A 9 76.46 13.72 44.43
C ILE A 9 77.14 14.21 45.71
N PHE A 10 77.14 13.38 46.74
CA PHE A 10 78.39 13.06 47.42
C PHE A 10 78.30 11.79 48.31
N ALA A 11 79.27 10.95 48.22
CA ALA A 11 79.56 9.70 48.93
C ALA A 11 80.28 9.93 50.23
N CYS A 12 80.27 9.06 51.15
CA CYS A 12 81.43 8.40 51.73
C CYS A 12 81.18 7.62 53.03
N ARG A 13 81.49 6.40 52.98
CA ARG A 13 82.46 5.63 53.78
C ARG A 13 82.16 5.11 55.19
N LEU A 14 82.28 3.78 55.27
CA LEU A 14 82.97 2.92 56.19
C LEU A 14 82.51 2.75 57.65
N GLY A 15 82.33 1.48 57.97
CA GLY A 15 82.47 0.92 59.30
C GLY A 15 81.97 -0.55 59.44
N ILE A 16 82.78 -1.52 59.15
CA ILE A 16 82.69 -2.91 59.68
C ILE A 16 83.24 -2.96 61.08
N PRO A 17 82.73 -3.75 62.08
CA PRO A 17 82.89 -5.19 62.07
C PRO A 17 81.79 -6.02 62.85
N LEU A 18 81.68 -7.30 62.43
CA LEU A 18 81.82 -8.56 63.09
C LEU A 18 80.72 -9.03 64.09
N ALA A 19 80.17 -10.13 63.64
CA ALA A 19 79.81 -11.32 64.36
C ALA A 19 78.74 -11.34 65.47
N LEU A 20 77.63 -11.94 65.18
CA LEU A 20 77.13 -13.05 65.99
C LEU A 20 76.16 -13.97 65.20
N LEU A 21 76.61 -15.17 65.13
CA LEU A 21 75.96 -16.42 64.70
C LEU A 21 74.62 -16.57 65.44
N CYS A 22 73.44 -16.48 64.76
CA CYS A 22 72.24 -17.11 65.27
C CYS A 22 71.56 -17.84 64.13
N LEU A 23 71.61 -19.15 64.30
CA LEU A 23 70.92 -20.13 63.48
C LEU A 23 69.44 -19.88 63.55
N PHE A 24 68.83 -19.19 62.47
CA PHE A 24 67.44 -19.31 62.25
C PHE A 24 67.21 -20.24 61.03
N VAL A 25 66.79 -21.47 61.41
CA VAL A 25 66.18 -22.41 60.47
C VAL A 25 65.00 -21.70 59.84
N HIS A 26 65.13 -21.17 58.61
CA HIS A 26 64.03 -20.84 57.79
C HIS A 26 63.38 -22.14 57.34
N LEU A 27 62.36 -22.55 58.09
CA LEU A 27 61.30 -23.38 57.52
C LEU A 27 60.61 -22.55 56.40
N SER A 28 61.09 -22.73 55.20
CA SER A 28 60.33 -22.35 53.99
C SER A 28 59.11 -23.24 53.93
N LEU A 29 57.99 -22.79 54.51
CA LEU A 29 56.69 -23.28 54.18
C LEU A 29 56.43 -22.92 52.66
N HIS A 30 56.86 -23.86 51.83
CA HIS A 30 56.36 -23.87 50.45
C HIS A 30 54.87 -24.18 50.58
N SER A 31 54.02 -23.14 50.48
CA SER A 31 52.64 -23.32 50.12
C SER A 31 52.66 -23.96 48.74
N GLN A 32 52.56 -25.33 48.72
CA GLN A 32 52.27 -25.99 47.44
C GLN A 32 50.92 -25.51 46.94
N THR A 33 50.97 -24.64 45.98
CA THR A 33 49.75 -24.37 45.15
C THR A 33 49.30 -25.75 44.63
N PRO A 34 48.08 -26.16 44.93
CA PRO A 34 47.59 -27.43 44.43
C PRO A 34 47.76 -27.49 42.92
N ALA A 35 48.23 -28.63 42.40
CA ALA A 35 48.42 -28.82 41.00
C ALA A 35 47.04 -28.63 40.29
N PRO A 36 47.00 -27.95 39.12
CA PRO A 36 45.75 -27.79 38.36
C PRO A 36 45.22 -29.16 37.92
N ILE A 37 43.92 -29.27 37.90
CA ILE A 37 43.18 -30.47 37.48
C ILE A 37 42.44 -30.15 36.19
N GLN A 38 42.17 -31.16 35.37
CA GLN A 38 41.45 -31.03 34.14
C GLN A 38 40.02 -31.56 34.28
N ILE A 39 39.03 -30.79 33.84
CA ILE A 39 37.63 -31.18 33.76
C ILE A 39 37.31 -31.38 32.29
N THR A 40 37.01 -32.64 31.93
CA THR A 40 36.74 -33.02 30.54
C THR A 40 35.32 -33.57 30.38
N GLY A 41 34.81 -33.62 29.17
CA GLY A 41 33.54 -34.22 28.85
C GLY A 41 33.14 -33.94 27.39
N LYS A 42 31.96 -34.35 27.03
CA LYS A 42 31.39 -34.14 25.69
C LYS A 42 29.99 -33.59 25.80
N VAL A 43 29.59 -32.62 24.94
CA VAL A 43 28.24 -32.05 24.87
C VAL A 43 27.61 -32.44 23.54
N ILE A 44 26.41 -32.99 23.60
CA ILE A 44 25.63 -33.39 22.45
C ILE A 44 24.18 -32.87 22.54
N ASP A 45 23.50 -32.82 21.40
CA ASP A 45 22.05 -32.60 21.33
C ASP A 45 21.31 -33.87 21.81
N SER A 46 20.32 -33.72 22.67
CA SER A 46 19.56 -34.85 23.24
C SER A 46 18.63 -35.54 22.26
N GLU A 47 18.22 -34.89 21.15
CA GLU A 47 17.29 -35.43 20.17
C GLU A 47 18.01 -36.01 18.96
N THR A 48 19.05 -35.32 18.48
CA THR A 48 19.78 -35.73 17.28
C THR A 48 21.05 -36.55 17.57
N GLY A 49 21.62 -36.46 18.80
CA GLY A 49 22.89 -37.04 19.17
C GLY A 49 24.10 -36.33 18.53
N GLU A 50 23.89 -35.22 17.81
CA GLU A 50 24.97 -34.45 17.19
C GLU A 50 25.81 -33.73 18.22
N SER A 51 27.12 -33.63 17.95
CA SER A 51 28.07 -32.92 18.83
C SER A 51 27.84 -31.40 18.72
N LEU A 52 27.76 -30.71 19.87
CA LEU A 52 27.55 -29.26 19.93
C LEU A 52 28.91 -28.54 20.05
N GLU A 53 29.38 -27.96 18.95
CA GLU A 53 30.60 -27.16 18.90
C GLU A 53 30.33 -25.75 19.48
N TYR A 54 31.29 -25.19 20.21
CA TYR A 54 31.22 -23.88 20.91
C TYR A 54 30.22 -23.83 22.08
N ALA A 55 29.77 -24.94 22.64
CA ALA A 55 29.03 -24.90 23.89
C ALA A 55 29.95 -24.39 25.01
N THR A 56 29.45 -23.47 25.81
CA THR A 56 30.23 -22.79 26.87
C THR A 56 30.10 -23.56 28.17
N LEU A 57 31.23 -24.03 28.74
CA LEU A 57 31.32 -24.58 30.06
C LEU A 57 31.81 -23.50 31.03
N VAL A 58 31.13 -23.32 32.16
CA VAL A 58 31.48 -22.38 33.22
C VAL A 58 31.58 -23.12 34.53
N LEU A 59 32.73 -22.97 35.18
CA LEU A 59 33.03 -23.47 36.55
C LEU A 59 33.13 -22.29 37.51
N GLN A 60 32.14 -22.10 38.37
CA GLN A 60 32.14 -21.04 39.38
C GLN A 60 32.48 -21.60 40.75
N SER A 61 33.57 -21.12 41.35
CA SER A 61 33.99 -21.59 42.67
C SER A 61 32.97 -21.19 43.75
N ILE A 62 32.55 -22.17 44.56
CA ILE A 62 31.62 -21.91 45.69
C ILE A 62 32.32 -21.13 46.80
N ARG A 63 33.62 -21.40 47.03
CA ARG A 63 34.38 -20.73 48.07
C ARG A 63 34.73 -19.27 47.74
N ASN A 64 34.88 -18.98 46.44
CA ASN A 64 35.12 -17.64 45.94
C ASN A 64 34.31 -17.42 44.64
N PRO A 65 33.07 -16.91 44.71
CA PRO A 65 32.17 -16.76 43.56
C PRO A 65 32.68 -15.85 42.44
N GLU A 66 33.62 -14.97 42.73
CA GLU A 66 34.26 -14.12 41.70
C GLU A 66 35.28 -14.89 40.85
N ARG A 67 35.71 -16.08 41.32
CA ARG A 67 36.59 -16.92 40.53
C ARG A 67 35.77 -17.83 39.60
N VAL A 68 35.75 -17.45 38.34
CA VAL A 68 35.09 -18.18 37.27
C VAL A 68 36.15 -18.66 36.28
N THR A 69 36.08 -19.95 35.91
CA THR A 69 36.94 -20.58 34.89
C THR A 69 36.02 -21.27 33.90
N GLY A 70 36.35 -21.29 32.63
CA GLY A 70 35.50 -21.91 31.61
C GLY A 70 36.24 -22.22 30.32
N GLY A 71 35.55 -22.87 29.42
CA GLY A 71 36.05 -23.22 28.09
C GLY A 71 34.91 -23.48 27.13
N LEU A 72 35.25 -23.68 25.86
CA LEU A 72 34.34 -24.01 24.78
C LEU A 72 34.56 -25.46 24.34
N THR A 73 33.48 -26.08 23.81
CA THR A 73 33.59 -27.38 23.14
C THR A 73 34.18 -27.21 21.73
N ASP A 74 34.96 -28.23 21.32
CA ASP A 74 35.49 -28.33 19.95
C ASP A 74 34.46 -28.90 18.96
N ALA A 75 34.89 -29.09 17.69
CA ALA A 75 34.05 -29.62 16.63
C ALA A 75 33.46 -31.04 16.88
N ASN A 76 34.03 -31.78 17.83
CA ASN A 76 33.53 -33.07 18.26
C ASN A 76 32.65 -32.97 19.53
N GLY A 77 32.33 -31.73 19.95
CA GLY A 77 31.61 -31.44 21.18
C GLY A 77 32.42 -31.66 22.47
N GLN A 78 33.76 -31.91 22.40
CA GLN A 78 34.60 -32.16 23.56
C GLN A 78 35.11 -30.88 24.20
N PHE A 79 35.13 -30.84 25.53
CA PHE A 79 35.74 -29.75 26.30
C PHE A 79 36.82 -30.26 27.21
N ASN A 80 37.82 -29.42 27.46
CA ASN A 80 38.86 -29.60 28.41
C ASN A 80 39.17 -28.28 29.12
N VAL A 81 38.80 -28.20 30.40
CA VAL A 81 38.96 -26.97 31.21
C VAL A 81 39.88 -27.25 32.37
N GLU A 82 40.93 -26.43 32.45
CA GLU A 82 41.88 -26.50 33.56
C GLU A 82 41.42 -25.65 34.75
N THR A 83 41.39 -26.23 35.95
CA THR A 83 41.00 -25.53 37.17
C THR A 83 41.80 -26.05 38.35
N PHE A 84 41.56 -25.54 39.56
CA PHE A 84 42.17 -26.03 40.79
C PHE A 84 41.22 -26.93 41.59
N PRO A 85 41.75 -27.87 42.42
CA PRO A 85 40.89 -28.66 43.30
C PRO A 85 39.99 -27.77 44.17
N GLY A 86 38.70 -28.09 44.22
CA GLY A 86 37.71 -27.28 44.95
C GLY A 86 36.25 -27.63 44.63
N GLN A 87 35.35 -26.92 45.27
CA GLN A 87 33.93 -27.05 45.03
C GLN A 87 33.44 -26.00 44.02
N TYR A 88 32.72 -26.47 43.00
CA TYR A 88 32.27 -25.65 41.89
C TYR A 88 30.80 -25.89 41.60
N ASN A 89 30.12 -24.84 41.14
CA ASN A 89 28.89 -24.96 40.34
C ASN A 89 29.30 -25.04 38.88
N VAL A 90 28.86 -26.07 38.18
CA VAL A 90 29.12 -26.28 36.75
C VAL A 90 27.89 -25.83 35.98
N ARG A 91 28.07 -25.00 34.96
CA ARG A 91 27.02 -24.55 34.08
C ARG A 91 27.46 -24.72 32.62
N ILE A 92 26.61 -25.39 31.81
CA ILE A 92 26.89 -25.58 30.41
C ILE A 92 25.76 -24.89 29.64
N GLU A 93 26.15 -24.00 28.78
CA GLU A 93 25.24 -23.15 27.98
C GLU A 93 25.53 -23.31 26.50
N TYR A 94 24.48 -23.39 25.72
CA TYR A 94 24.52 -23.33 24.27
C TYR A 94 23.31 -22.58 23.76
N ILE A 95 23.48 -21.78 22.68
CA ILE A 95 22.40 -20.94 22.13
C ILE A 95 21.21 -21.83 21.76
N SER A 96 20.03 -21.47 22.21
CA SER A 96 18.76 -22.18 21.97
C SER A 96 18.60 -23.51 22.74
N TYR A 97 19.45 -23.80 23.73
CA TYR A 97 19.33 -24.99 24.58
C TYR A 97 19.11 -24.59 26.03
N LYS A 98 18.45 -25.48 26.79
CA LYS A 98 18.30 -25.31 28.24
C LYS A 98 19.66 -25.38 28.89
N THR A 99 19.95 -24.41 29.75
CA THR A 99 21.16 -24.41 30.55
C THR A 99 21.23 -25.67 31.43
N TYR A 100 22.29 -26.42 31.29
CA TYR A 100 22.55 -27.58 32.14
C TYR A 100 23.36 -27.15 33.37
N GLU A 101 22.87 -27.45 34.60
CA GLU A 101 23.52 -27.07 35.86
C GLU A 101 23.81 -28.27 36.73
N LEU A 102 25.04 -28.38 37.18
CA LEU A 102 25.46 -29.28 38.28
C LEU A 102 25.89 -28.42 39.46
N LYS A 103 25.12 -28.43 40.52
CA LYS A 103 25.40 -27.66 41.74
C LYS A 103 26.33 -28.44 42.67
N THR A 104 27.25 -27.72 43.29
CA THR A 104 28.11 -28.22 44.39
C THR A 104 28.93 -29.49 44.02
N GLN A 105 29.66 -29.46 42.92
CA GLN A 105 30.56 -30.53 42.54
C GLN A 105 31.93 -30.35 43.23
N ASP A 106 32.45 -31.43 43.91
CA ASP A 106 33.77 -31.45 44.59
C ASP A 106 34.79 -32.10 43.67
N PHE A 107 35.60 -31.32 42.99
CA PHE A 107 36.65 -31.80 42.09
C PHE A 107 38.02 -31.79 42.84
N ARG A 108 38.50 -32.95 43.24
CA ARG A 108 39.81 -33.13 43.92
C ARG A 108 40.89 -33.64 42.98
N ALA A 109 40.55 -34.22 41.86
CA ALA A 109 41.40 -34.70 40.79
C ALA A 109 40.81 -34.47 39.44
N SER A 110 41.56 -34.61 38.35
CA SER A 110 41.07 -34.55 37.00
C SER A 110 39.88 -35.48 36.84
N THR A 111 38.78 -34.94 36.34
CA THR A 111 37.47 -35.60 36.29
C THR A 111 36.86 -35.49 34.89
N ASN A 112 36.34 -36.60 34.40
CA ASN A 112 35.56 -36.63 33.17
C ASN A 112 34.05 -36.60 33.52
N LEU A 113 33.31 -35.59 33.06
CA LEU A 113 31.88 -35.47 33.30
C LEU A 113 31.02 -36.35 32.38
N GLY A 114 31.66 -37.08 31.45
CA GLY A 114 30.95 -37.94 30.50
C GLY A 114 30.28 -37.15 29.37
N THR A 115 29.28 -37.75 28.81
CA THR A 115 28.46 -37.12 27.75
C THR A 115 27.30 -36.39 28.42
N ILE A 116 27.16 -35.12 28.09
CA ILE A 116 26.11 -34.24 28.60
C ILE A 116 25.17 -33.92 27.44
N GLU A 117 23.91 -34.28 27.62
CA GLU A 117 22.87 -34.06 26.64
C GLU A 117 22.14 -32.76 26.93
N LEU A 118 22.18 -31.80 25.99
CA LEU A 118 21.41 -30.56 26.09
C LEU A 118 20.10 -30.72 25.36
N GLN A 119 19.01 -30.28 25.99
CA GLN A 119 17.69 -30.23 25.38
C GLN A 119 17.46 -28.85 24.77
N ILE A 120 16.88 -28.81 23.58
CA ILE A 120 16.46 -27.56 22.99
C ILE A 120 15.50 -26.85 23.94
N ASP A 121 15.78 -25.59 24.25
CA ASP A 121 14.87 -24.77 25.03
C ASP A 121 13.81 -24.17 24.09
N ALA A 122 12.69 -24.87 23.93
CA ALA A 122 11.56 -24.38 23.15
C ALA A 122 10.98 -23.04 23.67
N GLN A 123 11.36 -22.60 24.88
CA GLN A 123 11.00 -21.29 25.43
C GLN A 123 12.03 -20.21 25.08
N GLN A 124 13.27 -20.55 24.78
CA GLN A 124 14.30 -19.59 24.32
C GLN A 124 14.34 -19.42 22.78
N LEU A 125 13.64 -20.24 22.03
CA LEU A 125 13.34 -19.98 20.61
C LEU A 125 12.35 -18.82 20.41
N GLU A 126 11.91 -18.21 21.46
CA GLU A 126 11.30 -16.90 21.44
C GLU A 126 12.42 -15.85 21.32
N GLU A 127 12.89 -15.66 20.09
CA GLU A 127 13.62 -14.46 19.72
C GLU A 127 12.77 -13.27 20.16
N VAL A 128 13.20 -12.61 21.22
CA VAL A 128 12.66 -11.32 21.62
C VAL A 128 13.17 -10.34 20.60
N GLU A 129 12.57 -10.35 19.44
CA GLU A 129 12.64 -9.21 18.56
C GLU A 129 12.01 -8.05 19.33
N VAL A 130 12.84 -7.23 19.96
CA VAL A 130 12.44 -5.94 20.52
C VAL A 130 12.17 -5.04 19.33
N ILE A 131 11.02 -5.26 18.69
CA ILE A 131 10.46 -4.26 17.79
C ILE A 131 9.97 -3.16 18.75
N GLY A 132 10.81 -2.14 18.91
CA GLY A 132 10.34 -0.86 19.45
C GLY A 132 9.04 -0.50 18.73
N GLU A 133 8.09 0.16 19.40
CA GLU A 133 6.87 0.65 18.71
C GLU A 133 7.33 1.40 17.47
N ARG A 134 7.24 0.74 16.29
CA ARG A 134 7.48 1.41 15.01
C ARG A 134 6.47 2.55 14.97
N THR A 135 6.96 3.75 14.84
CA THR A 135 6.13 4.95 14.66
C THR A 135 5.13 4.65 13.56
N THR A 136 3.87 4.99 13.75
CA THR A 136 2.81 4.74 12.75
C THR A 136 3.15 5.35 11.40
N ILE A 137 3.99 6.39 11.38
CA ILE A 137 4.48 7.10 10.19
C ILE A 137 6.00 7.19 10.29
N GLU A 138 6.69 6.69 9.26
CA GLU A 138 8.13 6.85 9.05
C GLU A 138 8.34 7.73 7.81
N LEU A 139 9.12 8.80 7.93
CA LEU A 139 9.48 9.66 6.81
C LEU A 139 10.87 9.28 6.31
N ARG A 140 10.97 8.87 5.05
CA ARG A 140 12.21 8.69 4.30
C ARG A 140 12.39 9.85 3.32
N LEU A 141 13.53 9.90 2.64
CA LEU A 141 13.86 10.99 1.73
C LEU A 141 12.87 11.08 0.55
N ASP A 142 12.38 9.94 0.07
CA ASP A 142 11.51 9.80 -1.11
C ASP A 142 10.09 9.32 -0.80
N LYS A 143 9.78 8.93 0.46
CA LYS A 143 8.49 8.31 0.79
C LYS A 143 8.08 8.43 2.26
N LYS A 144 6.78 8.34 2.51
CA LYS A 144 6.14 8.18 3.82
C LYS A 144 5.66 6.74 3.99
N ILE A 145 6.01 6.09 5.09
CA ILE A 145 5.63 4.70 5.37
C ILE A 145 4.60 4.67 6.48
N TYR A 146 3.47 4.01 6.23
CA TYR A 146 2.37 3.84 7.17
C TYR A 146 2.21 2.38 7.53
N ASN A 147 2.40 2.02 8.81
CA ASN A 147 2.25 0.67 9.31
C ASN A 147 0.77 0.36 9.60
N VAL A 148 0.16 -0.48 8.77
CA VAL A 148 -1.29 -0.78 8.77
C VAL A 148 -1.73 -1.67 9.93
N GLY A 149 -0.89 -2.58 10.38
CA GLY A 149 -1.26 -3.59 11.40
C GLY A 149 -1.70 -3.02 12.77
N GLN A 150 -1.59 -1.72 12.98
CA GLN A 150 -2.01 -1.03 14.21
C GLN A 150 -3.37 -0.33 14.08
N ASP A 151 -3.92 -0.22 12.87
CA ASP A 151 -5.24 0.35 12.66
C ASP A 151 -6.33 -0.74 12.91
N LEU A 152 -7.23 -0.46 13.85
CA LEU A 152 -8.29 -1.40 14.24
C LEU A 152 -9.52 -1.27 13.34
N THR A 153 -9.74 -0.09 12.76
CA THR A 153 -10.96 0.23 12.00
C THR A 153 -11.01 -0.47 10.64
N VAL A 154 -9.86 -0.97 10.17
CA VAL A 154 -9.76 -1.67 8.88
C VAL A 154 -9.85 -3.20 9.00
N ARG A 155 -9.96 -3.75 10.21
CA ARG A 155 -10.04 -5.21 10.42
C ARG A 155 -11.33 -5.76 9.86
N GLY A 156 -11.24 -6.84 9.07
CA GLY A 156 -12.37 -7.37 8.31
C GLY A 156 -12.81 -6.49 7.13
N GLY A 157 -12.10 -5.39 6.90
CA GLY A 157 -12.25 -4.50 5.75
C GLY A 157 -11.37 -4.92 4.56
N SER A 158 -11.27 -4.03 3.60
CA SER A 158 -10.50 -4.18 2.36
C SER A 158 -9.27 -3.28 2.34
N VAL A 159 -8.46 -3.42 1.30
CA VAL A 159 -7.34 -2.50 1.02
C VAL A 159 -7.83 -1.06 0.86
N THR A 160 -8.97 -0.82 0.21
CA THR A 160 -9.53 0.52 0.07
C THR A 160 -9.91 1.14 1.41
N ASP A 161 -10.42 0.34 2.36
CA ASP A 161 -10.69 0.82 3.72
C ASP A 161 -9.40 1.19 4.47
N VAL A 162 -8.29 0.49 4.17
CA VAL A 162 -6.96 0.86 4.67
C VAL A 162 -6.50 2.18 4.08
N LEU A 163 -6.58 2.31 2.75
CA LEU A 163 -6.14 3.51 2.04
C LEU A 163 -6.95 4.74 2.47
N ASP A 164 -8.24 4.57 2.73
CA ASP A 164 -9.11 5.63 3.25
C ASP A 164 -8.70 6.14 4.64
N ASN A 165 -7.89 5.39 5.38
CA ASN A 165 -7.38 5.79 6.69
C ASN A 165 -5.94 6.37 6.64
N ILE A 166 -5.32 6.40 5.46
CA ILE A 166 -3.96 6.92 5.30
C ILE A 166 -3.99 8.43 5.09
N PRO A 167 -3.21 9.22 5.85
CA PRO A 167 -3.02 10.64 5.57
C PRO A 167 -2.59 10.89 4.12
N SER A 168 -2.99 11.99 3.56
CA SER A 168 -2.79 12.40 2.16
C SER A 168 -3.64 11.65 1.13
N VAL A 169 -4.17 10.48 1.46
CA VAL A 169 -4.99 9.63 0.58
C VAL A 169 -6.46 9.90 0.85
N THR A 170 -7.27 10.01 -0.18
CA THR A 170 -8.72 10.02 -0.07
C THR A 170 -9.30 8.97 -1.00
N VAL A 171 -10.33 8.27 -0.53
CA VAL A 171 -11.10 7.32 -1.33
C VAL A 171 -12.50 7.89 -1.46
N ASP A 172 -12.97 8.09 -2.67
CA ASP A 172 -14.29 8.64 -2.92
C ASP A 172 -15.40 7.62 -2.64
N VAL A 173 -16.65 8.00 -2.87
CA VAL A 173 -17.80 7.11 -2.62
C VAL A 173 -17.84 5.92 -3.57
N GLU A 174 -17.22 6.03 -4.74
CA GLU A 174 -17.12 5.00 -5.78
C GLU A 174 -15.91 4.08 -5.61
N GLY A 175 -14.98 4.45 -4.71
CA GLY A 175 -13.75 3.70 -4.44
C GLY A 175 -12.52 4.20 -5.19
N ASN A 176 -12.64 5.30 -5.96
CA ASN A 176 -11.50 5.92 -6.63
C ASN A 176 -10.54 6.51 -5.61
N ILE A 177 -9.26 6.27 -5.85
CA ILE A 177 -8.20 6.66 -4.92
C ILE A 177 -7.54 7.93 -5.45
N SER A 178 -7.41 8.93 -4.59
CA SER A 178 -6.67 10.15 -4.90
C SER A 178 -5.63 10.45 -3.83
N LEU A 179 -4.53 11.08 -4.24
CA LEU A 179 -3.46 11.54 -3.38
C LEU A 179 -3.40 13.07 -3.44
N ARG A 180 -3.63 13.74 -2.31
CA ARG A 180 -3.75 15.20 -2.24
C ARG A 180 -4.77 15.76 -3.25
N GLY A 181 -5.88 15.02 -3.44
CA GLY A 181 -6.94 15.39 -4.40
C GLY A 181 -6.59 15.14 -5.88
N ASN A 182 -5.46 14.53 -6.20
CA ASN A 182 -5.13 14.10 -7.56
C ASN A 182 -5.46 12.62 -7.73
N GLU A 183 -6.32 12.27 -8.68
CA GLU A 183 -6.77 10.90 -8.96
C GLU A 183 -5.80 10.12 -9.84
N SER A 184 -4.82 10.79 -10.47
CA SER A 184 -3.80 10.14 -11.28
C SER A 184 -2.71 9.52 -10.40
N VAL A 185 -3.09 8.55 -9.57
CA VAL A 185 -2.21 7.83 -8.64
C VAL A 185 -1.86 6.47 -9.22
N ARG A 186 -0.57 6.11 -9.20
CA ARG A 186 -0.12 4.76 -9.54
C ARG A 186 -0.15 3.88 -8.30
N ILE A 187 -0.82 2.74 -8.39
CA ILE A 187 -0.87 1.76 -7.29
C ILE A 187 0.06 0.61 -7.61
N LEU A 188 0.93 0.28 -6.66
CA LEU A 188 1.86 -0.84 -6.74
C LEU A 188 1.61 -1.81 -5.60
N ILE A 189 1.91 -3.09 -5.84
CA ILE A 189 1.95 -4.13 -4.81
C ILE A 189 3.37 -4.69 -4.75
N ASN A 190 4.00 -4.58 -3.58
CA ASN A 190 5.41 -4.93 -3.39
C ASN A 190 6.35 -4.26 -4.41
N GLY A 191 6.10 -2.98 -4.71
CA GLY A 191 6.93 -2.19 -5.65
C GLY A 191 6.62 -2.40 -7.13
N LYS A 192 5.65 -3.25 -7.50
CA LYS A 192 5.38 -3.65 -8.88
C LYS A 192 3.89 -3.43 -9.23
N PRO A 193 3.56 -3.14 -10.49
CA PRO A 193 2.19 -3.30 -10.97
C PRO A 193 1.77 -4.77 -10.77
N SER A 194 0.54 -4.99 -10.40
CA SER A 194 0.05 -6.34 -10.16
C SER A 194 -1.39 -6.45 -10.66
N ALA A 195 -1.77 -7.63 -11.12
CA ALA A 195 -3.17 -7.97 -11.36
C ALA A 195 -4.06 -7.74 -10.13
N LEU A 196 -3.46 -7.85 -8.92
CA LEU A 196 -4.14 -7.51 -7.66
C LEU A 196 -4.39 -6.01 -7.49
N SER A 197 -3.69 -5.13 -8.20
CA SER A 197 -3.92 -3.67 -8.15
C SER A 197 -4.89 -3.18 -9.21
N GLY A 198 -5.24 -4.03 -10.18
CA GLY A 198 -6.27 -3.87 -11.20
C GLY A 198 -6.40 -2.50 -11.86
N ILE A 199 -7.13 -2.42 -12.94
CA ILE A 199 -7.58 -1.16 -13.54
C ILE A 199 -8.77 -0.61 -12.76
N ASN A 200 -9.55 -1.51 -12.12
CA ASN A 200 -10.76 -1.18 -11.39
C ASN A 200 -10.50 -1.02 -9.88
N PRO A 201 -11.04 0.04 -9.24
CA PRO A 201 -11.02 0.22 -7.79
C PRO A 201 -11.60 -0.99 -7.03
N GLU A 202 -12.45 -1.75 -7.66
CA GLU A 202 -13.16 -2.91 -7.12
C GLU A 202 -12.22 -4.06 -6.78
N THR A 203 -11.15 -4.26 -7.55
CA THR A 203 -10.10 -5.26 -7.28
C THR A 203 -9.46 -5.06 -5.90
N LEU A 204 -9.14 -3.80 -5.56
CA LEU A 204 -8.58 -3.46 -4.25
C LEU A 204 -9.61 -3.62 -3.11
N GLN A 205 -10.89 -3.50 -3.41
CA GLN A 205 -11.96 -3.73 -2.44
C GLN A 205 -12.09 -5.21 -2.05
N GLN A 206 -11.61 -6.13 -2.87
CA GLN A 206 -11.64 -7.56 -2.58
C GLN A 206 -10.44 -8.04 -1.75
N LEU A 207 -9.32 -7.32 -1.80
CA LEU A 207 -8.15 -7.66 -0.99
C LEU A 207 -8.39 -7.33 0.48
N PRO A 208 -8.23 -8.29 1.41
CA PRO A 208 -8.42 -8.03 2.84
C PRO A 208 -7.33 -7.13 3.42
N ALA A 209 -7.70 -6.22 4.29
CA ALA A 209 -6.80 -5.35 5.02
C ALA A 209 -5.72 -6.10 5.80
N GLU A 210 -6.02 -7.32 6.28
CA GLU A 210 -5.13 -8.15 7.08
C GLU A 210 -3.92 -8.67 6.29
N THR A 211 -3.98 -8.67 4.96
CA THR A 211 -2.85 -9.08 4.10
C THR A 211 -1.77 -8.01 4.00
N ILE A 212 -2.06 -6.77 4.41
CA ILE A 212 -1.14 -5.64 4.30
C ILE A 212 -0.23 -5.57 5.53
N GLU A 213 1.06 -5.36 5.31
CA GLU A 213 2.04 -5.02 6.34
C GLU A 213 2.13 -3.51 6.52
N LYS A 214 2.37 -2.79 5.42
CA LYS A 214 2.54 -1.34 5.39
C LYS A 214 2.10 -0.76 4.05
N VAL A 215 1.85 0.53 4.02
CA VAL A 215 1.62 1.30 2.80
C VAL A 215 2.67 2.40 2.71
N GLU A 216 3.31 2.50 1.56
CA GLU A 216 4.26 3.55 1.26
C GLU A 216 3.59 4.60 0.35
N VAL A 217 3.54 5.83 0.81
CA VAL A 217 3.01 6.97 0.05
C VAL A 217 4.18 7.77 -0.48
N ILE A 218 4.29 7.84 -1.80
CA ILE A 218 5.38 8.46 -2.54
C ILE A 218 4.79 9.61 -3.34
N THR A 219 4.75 10.78 -2.73
CA THR A 219 4.13 11.97 -3.34
C THR A 219 4.95 12.51 -4.49
N ASN A 220 6.28 12.35 -4.42
CA ASN A 220 7.22 12.79 -5.43
C ASN A 220 8.22 11.67 -5.71
N PRO A 221 7.91 10.72 -6.63
CA PRO A 221 8.73 9.54 -6.86
C PRO A 221 10.09 9.84 -7.49
N SER A 222 11.12 9.10 -7.09
CA SER A 222 12.47 9.17 -7.68
C SER A 222 12.54 8.47 -9.05
N ALA A 223 13.66 8.60 -9.77
CA ALA A 223 13.87 8.02 -11.09
C ALA A 223 13.75 6.48 -11.14
N ARG A 224 13.88 5.81 -10.00
CA ARG A 224 13.68 4.36 -9.85
C ARG A 224 12.25 3.91 -10.18
N TYR A 225 11.27 4.75 -9.87
CA TYR A 225 9.86 4.44 -10.09
C TYR A 225 9.40 4.82 -11.49
N ASP A 226 8.29 4.23 -11.94
CA ASP A 226 7.62 4.63 -13.19
C ASP A 226 7.36 6.13 -13.22
N ALA A 227 7.51 6.72 -14.42
CA ALA A 227 7.14 8.11 -14.61
C ALA A 227 5.63 8.33 -14.56
N GLU A 228 4.82 7.27 -14.71
CA GLU A 228 3.36 7.37 -14.69
C GLU A 228 2.81 7.62 -13.29
N GLY A 229 1.73 8.44 -13.23
CA GLY A 229 1.05 8.84 -12.00
C GLY A 229 1.44 10.25 -11.57
N THR A 230 0.77 11.25 -12.11
CA THR A 230 1.02 12.68 -11.80
C THR A 230 0.65 13.05 -10.37
N GLY A 231 -0.21 12.25 -9.70
CA GLY A 231 -0.54 12.39 -8.29
C GLY A 231 0.47 11.74 -7.34
N GLY A 232 1.37 10.89 -7.85
CA GLY A 232 2.32 10.10 -7.06
C GLY A 232 2.04 8.61 -7.11
N ILE A 233 2.66 7.87 -6.17
CA ILE A 233 2.58 6.41 -6.08
C ILE A 233 2.11 5.99 -4.69
N ILE A 234 1.23 4.99 -4.63
CA ILE A 234 0.87 4.26 -3.42
C ILE A 234 1.37 2.83 -3.58
N ASN A 235 2.35 2.43 -2.78
CA ASN A 235 2.92 1.10 -2.80
C ASN A 235 2.42 0.30 -1.59
N ILE A 236 1.69 -0.78 -1.84
CA ILE A 236 1.09 -1.65 -0.83
C ILE A 236 2.02 -2.83 -0.61
N ILE A 237 2.60 -2.92 0.58
CA ILE A 237 3.48 -4.02 0.95
C ILE A 237 2.68 -5.09 1.67
N LEU A 238 2.66 -6.28 1.09
CA LEU A 238 1.99 -7.44 1.65
C LEU A 238 2.86 -8.12 2.71
N LYS A 239 2.21 -8.73 3.72
CA LYS A 239 2.90 -9.45 4.79
C LYS A 239 3.69 -10.64 4.25
N GLN A 240 4.96 -10.71 4.63
CA GLN A 240 5.82 -11.85 4.41
C GLN A 240 6.29 -12.40 5.76
N GLY A 241 6.22 -13.71 5.95
CA GLY A 241 6.65 -14.33 7.20
C GLY A 241 8.18 -14.37 7.28
N LYS A 242 8.74 -13.64 8.25
CA LYS A 242 10.20 -13.64 8.53
C LYS A 242 10.62 -14.69 9.54
N ASN A 243 9.70 -15.24 10.34
CA ASN A 243 9.99 -16.16 11.44
C ASN A 243 10.33 -17.57 10.93
N SER A 244 11.34 -18.20 11.50
CA SER A 244 11.69 -19.59 11.23
C SER A 244 10.59 -20.55 11.70
N GLY A 245 10.40 -21.66 11.01
CA GLY A 245 9.37 -22.65 11.32
C GLY A 245 8.02 -22.37 10.61
N LEU A 246 6.99 -23.08 11.07
CA LEU A 246 5.61 -22.89 10.60
C LEU A 246 4.93 -21.81 11.44
N ASN A 247 4.46 -20.76 10.81
CA ASN A 247 3.67 -19.71 11.44
C ASN A 247 2.51 -19.29 10.54
N GLY A 248 1.50 -18.67 11.10
CA GLY A 248 0.35 -18.22 10.29
C GLY A 248 -0.79 -17.64 11.11
N SER A 249 -1.86 -17.30 10.37
CA SER A 249 -3.08 -16.77 10.95
C SER A 249 -4.30 -17.20 10.16
N VAL A 250 -5.42 -17.31 10.85
CA VAL A 250 -6.76 -17.47 10.28
C VAL A 250 -7.59 -16.30 10.72
N ASN A 251 -8.22 -15.61 9.78
CA ASN A 251 -9.19 -14.56 10.03
C ASN A 251 -10.55 -15.00 9.50
N LEU A 252 -11.59 -14.92 10.32
CA LEU A 252 -12.99 -15.14 9.94
C LEU A 252 -13.76 -13.87 10.23
N PHE A 253 -14.65 -13.47 9.34
CA PHE A 253 -15.45 -12.27 9.53
C PHE A 253 -16.88 -12.47 9.01
N ALA A 254 -17.82 -11.77 9.63
CA ALA A 254 -19.21 -11.68 9.22
C ALA A 254 -19.75 -10.28 9.54
N GLY A 255 -20.62 -9.76 8.69
CA GLY A 255 -21.15 -8.40 8.82
C GLY A 255 -22.54 -8.22 8.21
N TYR A 256 -23.08 -7.02 8.45
CA TYR A 256 -24.34 -6.53 7.88
C TYR A 256 -24.10 -5.14 7.26
N PRO A 257 -24.58 -4.83 6.03
CA PRO A 257 -25.17 -5.77 5.07
C PRO A 257 -24.25 -6.98 4.80
N ASP A 258 -24.75 -8.04 4.19
CA ASP A 258 -24.08 -9.32 4.08
C ASP A 258 -22.62 -9.18 3.60
N ASN A 259 -21.68 -9.49 4.47
CA ASN A 259 -20.26 -9.43 4.23
C ASN A 259 -19.59 -10.50 5.11
N TYR A 260 -19.28 -11.64 4.54
CA TYR A 260 -18.66 -12.74 5.29
C TYR A 260 -17.57 -13.43 4.49
N GLY A 261 -16.66 -14.04 5.20
CA GLY A 261 -15.56 -14.73 4.57
C GLY A 261 -14.47 -15.15 5.54
N GLY A 262 -13.37 -15.55 4.96
CA GLY A 262 -12.20 -15.98 5.71
C GLY A 262 -10.91 -15.80 4.93
N ALA A 263 -9.83 -15.54 5.68
CA ALA A 263 -8.48 -15.47 5.17
C ALA A 263 -7.57 -16.41 5.93
N LEU A 264 -6.74 -17.15 5.21
CA LEU A 264 -5.70 -18.02 5.73
C LEU A 264 -4.34 -17.52 5.26
N SER A 265 -3.41 -17.27 6.17
CA SER A 265 -2.03 -16.96 5.86
C SER A 265 -1.14 -17.99 6.54
N LEU A 266 -0.32 -18.70 5.77
CA LEU A 266 0.65 -19.68 6.25
C LEU A 266 2.03 -19.34 5.70
N ASN A 267 3.04 -19.52 6.54
CA ASN A 267 4.44 -19.41 6.15
C ASN A 267 5.24 -20.52 6.81
N LEU A 268 6.02 -21.24 6.01
CA LEU A 268 6.95 -22.28 6.46
C LEU A 268 8.35 -21.91 6.02
N ARG A 269 9.14 -21.33 6.92
CA ARG A 269 10.52 -20.94 6.66
C ARG A 269 11.51 -21.93 7.29
N ARG A 270 12.47 -22.37 6.49
CA ARG A 270 13.63 -23.19 6.88
C ARG A 270 14.90 -22.52 6.36
N GLU A 271 16.05 -23.05 6.71
CA GLU A 271 17.35 -22.47 6.29
C GLU A 271 17.50 -22.30 4.78
N LYS A 272 17.01 -23.27 4.00
CA LYS A 272 17.17 -23.29 2.52
C LYS A 272 15.94 -22.87 1.74
N PHE A 273 14.78 -22.77 2.38
CA PHE A 273 13.55 -22.42 1.67
C PHE A 273 12.52 -21.72 2.55
N ASN A 274 11.67 -20.98 1.92
CA ASN A 274 10.50 -20.36 2.52
C ASN A 274 9.28 -20.63 1.62
N PHE A 275 8.28 -21.29 2.17
CA PHE A 275 6.98 -21.53 1.54
C PHE A 275 5.96 -20.57 2.13
N PHE A 276 5.17 -19.91 1.30
CA PHE A 276 4.08 -19.06 1.78
C PHE A 276 2.81 -19.29 0.97
N ILE A 277 1.66 -19.17 1.64
CA ILE A 277 0.33 -19.20 1.04
C ILE A 277 -0.56 -18.19 1.76
N ASN A 278 -1.28 -17.38 0.97
CA ASN A 278 -2.31 -16.46 1.44
C ASN A 278 -3.55 -16.72 0.61
N THR A 279 -4.59 -17.24 1.25
CA THR A 279 -5.86 -17.59 0.59
C THR A 279 -6.98 -16.82 1.25
N THR A 280 -7.86 -16.23 0.47
CA THR A 280 -9.01 -15.47 0.94
C THR A 280 -10.24 -15.84 0.13
N TYR A 281 -11.34 -16.04 0.83
CA TYR A 281 -12.67 -16.05 0.27
C TYR A 281 -13.51 -14.96 0.91
N ARG A 282 -14.27 -14.21 0.10
CA ARG A 282 -15.15 -13.14 0.56
C ARG A 282 -16.43 -13.12 -0.25
N TYR A 283 -17.57 -13.10 0.42
CA TYR A 283 -18.86 -12.69 -0.12
C TYR A 283 -19.23 -11.33 0.43
N ARG A 284 -19.79 -10.46 -0.41
CA ARG A 284 -20.22 -9.12 -0.01
C ARG A 284 -21.45 -8.71 -0.81
N ASN A 285 -22.44 -8.18 -0.11
CA ASN A 285 -23.54 -7.39 -0.66
C ASN A 285 -23.35 -5.92 -0.27
N ALA A 286 -23.37 -5.02 -1.25
CA ALA A 286 -23.17 -3.59 -1.06
C ALA A 286 -24.38 -2.81 -1.62
N PRO A 287 -25.50 -2.73 -0.89
CA PRO A 287 -26.64 -1.93 -1.29
C PRO A 287 -26.28 -0.45 -1.33
N GLY A 288 -26.83 0.26 -2.30
CA GLY A 288 -26.64 1.69 -2.48
C GLY A 288 -27.89 2.35 -3.07
N ASN A 289 -27.90 3.67 -3.16
CA ASN A 289 -29.00 4.42 -3.73
C ASN A 289 -28.52 5.72 -4.38
N ALA A 290 -29.34 6.27 -5.28
CA ALA A 290 -29.14 7.60 -5.81
C ALA A 290 -30.48 8.31 -6.03
N LEU A 291 -30.43 9.62 -5.96
CA LEU A 291 -31.53 10.53 -6.27
C LEU A 291 -31.00 11.62 -7.18
N PHE A 292 -31.70 11.88 -8.28
CA PHE A 292 -31.48 13.02 -9.14
C PHE A 292 -32.79 13.78 -9.27
N GLU A 293 -32.75 15.08 -9.01
CA GLU A 293 -33.87 16.00 -9.20
C GLU A 293 -33.42 17.05 -10.22
N GLN A 294 -34.10 17.10 -11.36
CA GLN A 294 -33.75 17.94 -12.49
C GLN A 294 -34.90 18.89 -12.82
N GLU A 295 -34.57 20.16 -13.01
CA GLU A 295 -35.42 21.20 -13.52
C GLU A 295 -34.84 21.68 -14.85
N ASN A 296 -35.62 21.58 -15.91
CA ASN A 296 -35.28 22.05 -17.25
C ASN A 296 -35.88 23.44 -17.49
N PHE A 297 -35.11 24.32 -18.12
CA PHE A 297 -35.51 25.68 -18.40
C PHE A 297 -35.70 25.92 -19.90
N ASN A 298 -36.68 26.72 -20.23
CA ASN A 298 -36.85 27.33 -21.55
C ASN A 298 -35.75 28.37 -21.80
N PRO A 299 -35.47 28.77 -23.07
CA PRO A 299 -34.49 29.82 -23.38
C PRO A 299 -34.78 31.17 -22.74
N ASP A 300 -36.03 31.42 -22.33
CA ASP A 300 -36.43 32.63 -21.61
C ASP A 300 -36.24 32.54 -20.07
N GLY A 301 -35.70 31.40 -19.58
CA GLY A 301 -35.45 31.16 -18.18
C GLY A 301 -36.67 30.67 -17.37
N THR A 302 -37.80 30.42 -18.01
CA THR A 302 -38.97 29.81 -17.37
C THR A 302 -38.79 28.30 -17.29
N THR A 303 -39.42 27.67 -16.28
CA THR A 303 -39.39 26.21 -16.14
C THR A 303 -40.12 25.54 -17.30
N ALA A 304 -39.48 24.60 -17.97
CA ALA A 304 -40.01 23.77 -19.03
C ALA A 304 -40.62 22.46 -18.51
N SER A 305 -39.86 21.77 -17.61
CA SER A 305 -40.26 20.46 -17.06
C SER A 305 -39.42 20.11 -15.83
N PHE A 306 -39.87 19.09 -15.06
CA PHE A 306 -39.10 18.48 -14.05
C PHE A 306 -38.91 16.98 -14.31
N GLN A 307 -37.78 16.43 -13.87
CA GLN A 307 -37.50 14.98 -13.91
C GLN A 307 -36.89 14.56 -12.58
N ASN A 308 -37.50 13.58 -11.93
CA ASN A 308 -36.93 12.92 -10.75
C ASN A 308 -36.54 11.50 -11.11
N GLU A 309 -35.35 11.10 -10.69
CA GLU A 309 -34.84 9.77 -10.90
C GLU A 309 -34.40 9.19 -9.56
N ILE A 310 -34.98 8.03 -9.20
CA ILE A 310 -34.65 7.30 -7.98
C ILE A 310 -34.01 5.99 -8.39
N ARG A 311 -32.79 5.73 -7.90
CA ARG A 311 -32.07 4.48 -8.19
C ARG A 311 -31.83 3.68 -6.92
N ALA A 312 -32.11 2.38 -6.99
CA ALA A 312 -31.70 1.40 -6.02
C ALA A 312 -30.65 0.47 -6.63
N TYR A 313 -29.56 0.24 -5.89
CA TYR A 313 -28.50 -0.63 -6.30
C TYR A 313 -28.39 -1.81 -5.34
N GLN A 314 -28.30 -3.00 -5.85
CA GLN A 314 -27.90 -4.21 -5.12
C GLN A 314 -26.68 -4.78 -5.85
N ARG A 315 -25.54 -4.83 -5.16
CA ARG A 315 -24.27 -5.30 -5.73
C ARG A 315 -23.78 -6.44 -4.90
N GLU A 316 -23.91 -7.64 -5.44
CA GLU A 316 -23.43 -8.85 -4.82
C GLU A 316 -22.14 -9.28 -5.50
N ARG A 317 -21.14 -9.61 -4.72
CA ARG A 317 -19.89 -10.09 -5.25
C ARG A 317 -19.30 -11.17 -4.35
N ASN A 318 -18.87 -12.27 -4.93
CA ASN A 318 -18.07 -13.27 -4.28
C ASN A 318 -16.70 -13.39 -4.96
N GLY A 319 -15.65 -13.49 -4.15
CA GLY A 319 -14.30 -13.53 -4.66
C GLY A 319 -13.44 -14.55 -3.92
N PHE A 320 -12.62 -15.23 -4.68
CA PHE A 320 -11.57 -16.11 -4.18
C PHE A 320 -10.22 -15.60 -4.67
N ASN A 321 -9.28 -15.40 -3.75
CA ASN A 321 -7.94 -14.96 -4.04
C ASN A 321 -6.95 -15.91 -3.38
N ASN A 322 -5.98 -16.39 -4.14
CA ASN A 322 -4.93 -17.27 -3.67
C ASN A 322 -3.57 -16.80 -4.18
N ASN A 323 -2.67 -16.50 -3.26
CA ASN A 323 -1.28 -16.17 -3.54
C ASN A 323 -0.39 -17.19 -2.83
N PHE A 324 0.34 -17.99 -3.58
CA PHE A 324 1.29 -18.95 -3.03
C PHE A 324 2.64 -18.85 -3.74
N GLY A 325 3.69 -19.16 -3.01
CA GLY A 325 5.03 -19.13 -3.59
C GLY A 325 6.06 -19.81 -2.72
N PHE A 326 7.22 -19.92 -3.30
CA PHE A 326 8.39 -20.44 -2.61
C PHE A 326 9.62 -19.60 -2.92
N GLU A 327 10.44 -19.41 -1.91
CA GLU A 327 11.74 -18.76 -1.99
C GLU A 327 12.81 -19.81 -1.67
N LEU A 328 13.79 -19.97 -2.54
CA LEU A 328 14.94 -20.85 -2.37
C LEU A 328 16.17 -20.00 -2.05
N PHE A 329 16.78 -20.24 -0.90
CA PHE A 329 18.04 -19.63 -0.52
C PHE A 329 19.18 -20.52 -1.03
N ILE A 330 19.79 -20.13 -2.16
CA ILE A 330 20.95 -20.83 -2.74
C ILE A 330 22.12 -20.75 -1.75
N ASN A 331 22.27 -19.57 -1.15
CA ASN A 331 23.19 -19.28 -0.05
C ASN A 331 22.65 -18.05 0.72
N PRO A 332 23.27 -17.62 1.84
CA PRO A 332 22.78 -16.49 2.64
C PRO A 332 22.63 -15.16 1.89
N THR A 333 23.29 -15.04 0.73
CA THR A 333 23.30 -13.79 -0.06
C THR A 333 22.59 -13.92 -1.40
N THR A 334 22.03 -15.08 -1.74
CA THR A 334 21.41 -15.33 -3.05
C THR A 334 20.10 -16.08 -2.88
N SER A 335 19.01 -15.49 -3.34
CA SER A 335 17.70 -16.13 -3.33
C SER A 335 17.00 -16.10 -4.70
N ILE A 336 16.13 -17.08 -4.91
CA ILE A 336 15.20 -17.15 -6.03
C ILE A 336 13.81 -17.32 -5.45
N THR A 337 12.91 -16.41 -5.81
CA THR A 337 11.50 -16.49 -5.40
C THR A 337 10.63 -16.70 -6.62
N ASN A 338 9.69 -17.63 -6.52
CA ASN A 338 8.62 -17.83 -7.49
C ASN A 338 7.29 -17.70 -6.77
N SER A 339 6.36 -16.94 -7.32
CA SER A 339 5.02 -16.82 -6.77
C SER A 339 3.95 -16.84 -7.86
N PHE A 340 2.78 -17.35 -7.48
CA PHE A 340 1.61 -17.49 -8.32
C PHE A 340 0.43 -16.84 -7.61
N VAL A 341 -0.30 -16.00 -8.33
CA VAL A 341 -1.57 -15.45 -7.91
C VAL A 341 -2.65 -16.03 -8.80
N TYR A 342 -3.72 -16.54 -8.20
CA TYR A 342 -4.96 -16.89 -8.86
C TYR A 342 -6.10 -16.16 -8.16
N ARG A 343 -6.88 -15.42 -8.94
CA ARG A 343 -8.03 -14.68 -8.46
C ARG A 343 -9.22 -15.01 -9.36
N THR A 344 -10.37 -15.21 -8.74
CA THR A 344 -11.65 -15.26 -9.45
C THR A 344 -12.68 -14.46 -8.66
N SER A 345 -13.55 -13.78 -9.37
CA SER A 345 -14.63 -12.98 -8.79
C SER A 345 -15.87 -13.09 -9.67
N ASN A 346 -17.01 -13.29 -9.03
CA ASN A 346 -18.31 -13.30 -9.70
C ASN A 346 -19.18 -12.24 -9.03
N GLY A 347 -19.79 -11.37 -9.83
CA GLY A 347 -20.68 -10.31 -9.40
C GLY A 347 -22.06 -10.49 -10.03
N ASP A 348 -23.10 -10.27 -9.21
CA ASP A 348 -24.48 -10.13 -9.66
C ASP A 348 -24.98 -8.77 -9.19
N ASN A 349 -25.21 -7.87 -10.13
CA ASN A 349 -25.61 -6.50 -9.89
C ASN A 349 -27.04 -6.28 -10.36
N ILE A 350 -27.85 -5.62 -9.55
CA ILE A 350 -29.22 -5.18 -9.89
C ILE A 350 -29.27 -3.67 -9.76
N VAL A 351 -29.77 -3.02 -10.78
CA VAL A 351 -30.04 -1.57 -10.78
C VAL A 351 -31.49 -1.36 -11.16
N ASP A 352 -32.25 -0.78 -10.25
CA ASP A 352 -33.67 -0.45 -10.40
C ASP A 352 -33.81 1.07 -10.42
N VAL A 353 -34.35 1.63 -11.50
CA VAL A 353 -34.43 3.06 -11.73
C VAL A 353 -35.86 3.47 -12.04
N ASP A 354 -36.43 4.27 -11.17
CA ASP A 354 -37.72 4.91 -11.40
C ASP A 354 -37.53 6.34 -11.91
N PHE A 355 -38.10 6.66 -13.06
CA PHE A 355 -38.18 8.00 -13.65
C PHE A 355 -39.57 8.57 -13.49
N PHE A 356 -39.67 9.77 -12.91
CA PHE A 356 -40.88 10.54 -12.77
C PHE A 356 -40.72 11.86 -13.51
N ASN A 357 -41.43 12.04 -14.61
CA ASN A 357 -41.42 13.28 -15.38
C ASN A 357 -42.68 14.09 -15.07
N PHE A 358 -42.51 15.42 -15.02
CA PHE A 358 -43.56 16.38 -14.74
C PHE A 358 -43.50 17.54 -15.74
N ASP A 359 -44.65 18.11 -16.05
CA ASP A 359 -44.72 19.34 -16.85
C ASP A 359 -44.22 20.56 -16.05
N ALA A 360 -44.30 21.75 -16.67
CA ALA A 360 -43.93 23.02 -16.05
C ALA A 360 -44.74 23.39 -14.80
N ASN A 361 -45.94 22.84 -14.63
CA ASN A 361 -46.84 23.09 -13.50
C ASN A 361 -46.61 22.10 -12.36
N GLY A 362 -45.78 21.06 -12.60
CA GLY A 362 -45.54 19.95 -11.66
C GLY A 362 -46.57 18.81 -11.77
N ASP A 363 -47.37 18.80 -12.83
CA ASP A 363 -48.32 17.70 -13.09
C ASP A 363 -47.55 16.50 -13.69
N PRO A 364 -47.78 15.26 -13.21
CA PRO A 364 -47.06 14.09 -13.71
C PRO A 364 -47.41 13.81 -15.19
N THR A 365 -46.41 13.58 -16.01
CA THR A 365 -46.52 13.22 -17.40
C THR A 365 -46.21 11.74 -17.63
N VAL A 366 -44.97 11.36 -17.81
CA VAL A 366 -44.53 9.98 -18.07
C VAL A 366 -43.80 9.43 -16.87
N GLN A 367 -44.14 8.19 -16.49
CA GLN A 367 -43.43 7.43 -15.48
C GLN A 367 -42.84 6.19 -16.13
N ARG A 368 -41.54 5.95 -15.93
CA ARG A 368 -40.81 4.79 -16.46
C ARG A 368 -40.06 4.09 -15.39
N ASN A 369 -39.97 2.77 -15.50
CA ASN A 369 -39.08 1.98 -14.69
C ASN A 369 -38.09 1.26 -15.61
N ARG A 370 -36.79 1.34 -15.27
CA ARG A 370 -35.71 0.65 -15.95
C ARG A 370 -35.03 -0.30 -14.98
N PHE A 371 -35.13 -1.57 -15.28
CA PHE A 371 -34.57 -2.65 -14.45
C PHE A 371 -33.41 -3.32 -15.19
N THR A 372 -32.21 -3.23 -14.64
CA THR A 372 -30.99 -3.81 -15.20
C THR A 372 -30.50 -4.93 -14.28
N THR A 373 -30.22 -6.10 -14.87
CA THR A 373 -29.48 -7.18 -14.26
C THR A 373 -28.16 -7.34 -14.98
N GLU A 374 -27.08 -7.31 -14.23
CA GLU A 374 -25.71 -7.43 -14.74
C GLU A 374 -24.98 -8.54 -14.03
N ARG A 375 -24.34 -9.41 -14.79
CA ARG A 375 -23.44 -10.44 -14.29
C ARG A 375 -22.04 -10.14 -14.78
N GLU A 376 -21.10 -10.18 -13.84
CA GLU A 376 -19.68 -9.96 -14.05
C GLU A 376 -18.90 -11.20 -13.59
N ASP A 377 -18.08 -11.77 -14.48
CA ASP A 377 -17.24 -12.92 -14.20
C ASP A 377 -15.79 -12.52 -14.50
N GLU A 378 -14.91 -12.55 -13.48
CA GLU A 378 -13.52 -12.10 -13.57
C GLU A 378 -12.57 -13.23 -13.15
N ASN A 379 -11.48 -13.45 -13.91
CA ASN A 379 -10.45 -14.44 -13.62
C ASN A 379 -9.07 -13.88 -13.95
N ASP A 380 -8.14 -13.95 -12.99
CA ASP A 380 -6.77 -13.50 -13.15
C ASP A 380 -5.77 -14.56 -12.74
N ILE A 381 -4.70 -14.66 -13.51
CA ILE A 381 -3.53 -15.50 -13.19
C ILE A 381 -2.29 -14.64 -13.33
N GLN A 382 -1.41 -14.67 -12.32
CA GLN A 382 -0.13 -14.01 -12.37
C GLN A 382 0.98 -14.95 -11.91
N TYR A 383 2.05 -15.00 -12.66
CA TYR A 383 3.32 -15.62 -12.28
C TYR A 383 4.36 -14.54 -12.07
N SER A 384 5.16 -14.63 -11.00
CA SER A 384 6.27 -13.73 -10.73
C SER A 384 7.51 -14.51 -10.35
N PHE A 385 8.62 -14.15 -10.98
CA PHE A 385 9.96 -14.64 -10.70
C PHE A 385 10.81 -13.48 -10.19
N ASN A 386 11.55 -13.70 -9.09
CA ASN A 386 12.52 -12.75 -8.57
C ASN A 386 13.84 -13.49 -8.30
N PHE A 387 14.93 -12.92 -8.79
CA PHE A 387 16.30 -13.31 -8.43
C PHE A 387 16.94 -12.15 -7.69
N ALA A 388 17.47 -12.39 -6.50
CA ALA A 388 18.18 -11.39 -5.72
C ALA A 388 19.54 -11.91 -5.29
N LYS A 389 20.60 -11.10 -5.49
CA LYS A 389 21.96 -11.40 -5.03
C LYS A 389 22.56 -10.20 -4.33
N LYS A 390 22.89 -10.38 -3.05
CA LYS A 390 23.67 -9.43 -2.26
C LYS A 390 25.14 -9.81 -2.37
N PHE A 391 25.98 -8.86 -2.74
CA PHE A 391 27.44 -9.06 -2.85
C PHE A 391 28.15 -8.80 -1.53
N ASN A 392 27.55 -7.99 -0.66
CA ASN A 392 28.01 -7.70 0.70
C ASN A 392 26.86 -7.22 1.58
N ASP A 393 27.12 -7.02 2.88
CA ASP A 393 26.14 -6.55 3.87
C ASP A 393 25.91 -5.03 3.81
N LYS A 394 26.62 -4.31 2.94
CA LYS A 394 26.53 -2.84 2.78
C LYS A 394 25.46 -2.41 1.78
N GLY A 395 24.70 -3.36 1.21
CA GLY A 395 23.63 -3.07 0.25
C GLY A 395 24.08 -3.10 -1.23
N HIS A 396 25.29 -3.68 -1.52
CA HIS A 396 25.68 -3.95 -2.91
C HIS A 396 24.90 -5.16 -3.40
N GLU A 397 23.98 -4.94 -4.34
CA GLU A 397 23.05 -5.97 -4.78
C GLU A 397 22.63 -5.83 -6.25
N ILE A 398 22.16 -6.93 -6.81
CA ILE A 398 21.45 -7.00 -8.07
C ILE A 398 20.13 -7.75 -7.85
N ALA A 399 19.07 -7.22 -8.45
CA ALA A 399 17.76 -7.85 -8.49
C ALA A 399 17.28 -7.95 -9.93
N ILE A 400 16.64 -9.08 -10.27
CA ILE A 400 15.99 -9.30 -11.57
C ILE A 400 14.59 -9.80 -11.28
N ASP A 401 13.61 -9.13 -11.84
CA ASP A 401 12.20 -9.46 -11.72
C ASP A 401 11.59 -9.71 -13.09
N TYR A 402 10.84 -10.78 -13.19
CA TYR A 402 9.96 -11.04 -14.33
C TYR A 402 8.56 -11.34 -13.81
N GLN A 403 7.56 -10.72 -14.43
CA GLN A 403 6.16 -10.97 -14.12
C GLN A 403 5.38 -11.14 -15.41
N TYR A 404 4.52 -12.12 -15.43
CA TYR A 404 3.51 -12.35 -16.46
C TYR A 404 2.15 -12.45 -15.78
N SER A 405 1.17 -11.69 -16.28
CA SER A 405 -0.22 -11.85 -15.84
C SER A 405 -1.16 -11.83 -17.02
N THR A 406 -2.22 -12.60 -16.89
CA THR A 406 -3.37 -12.57 -17.80
C THR A 406 -4.64 -12.54 -16.98
N GLY A 407 -5.58 -11.71 -17.39
CA GLY A 407 -6.90 -11.58 -16.79
C GLY A 407 -7.97 -11.60 -17.87
N SER A 408 -9.15 -12.07 -17.52
CA SER A 408 -10.35 -11.98 -18.34
C SER A 408 -11.51 -11.48 -17.48
N GLU A 409 -12.31 -10.57 -18.02
CA GLU A 409 -13.51 -10.03 -17.40
C GLU A 409 -14.62 -10.06 -18.44
N VAL A 410 -15.75 -10.65 -18.08
CA VAL A 410 -16.97 -10.68 -18.91
C VAL A 410 -18.11 -10.07 -18.14
N GLU A 411 -18.59 -8.94 -18.61
CA GLU A 411 -19.80 -8.28 -18.12
C GLU A 411 -20.94 -8.53 -19.09
N ASN A 412 -22.09 -8.96 -18.57
CA ASN A 412 -23.30 -9.18 -19.35
C ASN A 412 -24.47 -8.53 -18.64
N ALA A 413 -25.00 -7.44 -19.21
CA ALA A 413 -26.13 -6.71 -18.66
C ALA A 413 -27.36 -6.81 -19.56
N ILE A 414 -28.49 -7.13 -18.95
CA ILE A 414 -29.82 -7.16 -19.57
C ILE A 414 -30.63 -6.01 -19.01
N ILE A 415 -31.14 -5.19 -19.90
CA ILE A 415 -31.83 -3.94 -19.58
C ILE A 415 -33.27 -4.04 -20.07
N ASN A 416 -34.21 -3.96 -19.13
CA ASN A 416 -35.64 -3.92 -19.40
C ASN A 416 -36.17 -2.56 -18.98
N GLU A 417 -36.97 -1.95 -19.85
CA GLU A 417 -37.65 -0.68 -19.57
C GLU A 417 -39.14 -0.80 -19.83
N ILE A 418 -39.96 -0.22 -18.97
CA ILE A 418 -41.41 -0.17 -19.08
C ILE A 418 -41.88 1.26 -18.82
N VAL A 419 -42.88 1.70 -19.63
CA VAL A 419 -43.63 2.91 -19.36
C VAL A 419 -44.85 2.55 -18.52
N LEU A 420 -45.02 3.17 -17.37
CA LEU A 420 -46.10 2.87 -16.45
C LEU A 420 -47.40 3.50 -17.00
N GLY A 421 -48.42 2.67 -17.18
CA GLY A 421 -49.71 3.10 -17.70
C GLY A 421 -49.89 2.83 -19.21
N GLU A 422 -48.84 2.39 -19.91
CA GLU A 422 -48.89 2.02 -21.32
C GLU A 422 -48.74 0.48 -21.47
N ASN A 423 -49.32 -0.04 -22.56
CA ASN A 423 -49.19 -1.46 -22.89
C ASN A 423 -48.05 -1.75 -23.86
N GLU A 424 -47.29 -0.75 -24.24
CA GLU A 424 -46.19 -0.90 -25.18
C GLU A 424 -44.96 -1.42 -24.48
N LYS A 425 -44.40 -2.51 -25.04
CA LYS A 425 -43.16 -3.09 -24.55
C LYS A 425 -41.98 -2.40 -25.21
N ILE A 426 -41.18 -1.70 -24.47
CA ILE A 426 -39.88 -1.26 -24.92
C ILE A 426 -39.00 -2.52 -25.14
N PRO A 427 -38.31 -2.64 -26.31
CA PRO A 427 -37.44 -3.79 -26.55
C PRO A 427 -36.37 -3.95 -25.48
N THR A 428 -36.14 -5.19 -25.08
CA THR A 428 -35.06 -5.50 -24.14
C THR A 428 -33.72 -5.25 -24.78
N GLU A 429 -32.86 -4.48 -24.15
CA GLU A 429 -31.48 -4.24 -24.56
C GLU A 429 -30.51 -5.18 -23.81
N GLN A 430 -29.40 -5.51 -24.45
CA GLN A 430 -28.32 -6.28 -23.83
C GLN A 430 -26.97 -5.66 -24.19
N THR A 431 -26.08 -5.63 -23.21
CA THR A 431 -24.66 -5.33 -23.41
C THR A 431 -23.81 -6.52 -22.99
N ILE A 432 -22.78 -6.83 -23.78
CA ILE A 432 -21.73 -7.77 -23.42
C ILE A 432 -20.40 -7.05 -23.60
N ASN A 433 -19.60 -7.03 -22.54
CA ASN A 433 -18.24 -6.52 -22.57
C ASN A 433 -17.29 -7.67 -22.19
N ASP A 434 -16.51 -8.16 -23.16
CA ASP A 434 -15.51 -9.21 -22.95
C ASP A 434 -14.13 -8.57 -23.06
N GLU A 435 -13.43 -8.48 -21.93
CA GLU A 435 -12.11 -7.89 -21.84
C GLU A 435 -11.07 -8.96 -21.47
N THR A 436 -10.01 -9.03 -22.25
CA THR A 436 -8.81 -9.83 -21.94
C THR A 436 -7.61 -8.91 -21.83
N GLN A 437 -6.87 -9.07 -20.76
CA GLN A 437 -5.68 -8.29 -20.46
C GLN A 437 -4.46 -9.20 -20.33
N ILE A 438 -3.34 -8.82 -20.95
CA ILE A 438 -2.04 -9.47 -20.80
C ILE A 438 -1.02 -8.40 -20.40
N ASN A 439 -0.32 -8.63 -19.29
CA ASN A 439 0.72 -7.73 -18.81
C ASN A 439 2.02 -8.50 -18.58
N GLN A 440 3.13 -7.94 -19.07
CA GLN A 440 4.45 -8.49 -18.83
C GLN A 440 5.35 -7.38 -18.29
N LEU A 441 6.17 -7.72 -17.31
CA LEU A 441 7.16 -6.86 -16.70
C LEU A 441 8.51 -7.58 -16.67
N LEU A 442 9.56 -6.90 -17.14
CA LEU A 442 10.94 -7.27 -16.90
C LEU A 442 11.65 -6.09 -16.24
N GLN A 443 12.19 -6.31 -15.05
CA GLN A 443 12.93 -5.28 -14.31
C GLN A 443 14.29 -5.81 -13.88
N MET A 444 15.31 -4.97 -14.00
CA MET A 444 16.66 -5.25 -13.52
C MET A 444 17.14 -4.04 -12.73
N GLU A 445 17.61 -4.25 -11.53
CA GLU A 445 18.13 -3.20 -10.67
C GLU A 445 19.53 -3.59 -10.17
N TYR A 446 20.43 -2.63 -10.19
CA TYR A 446 21.76 -2.77 -9.65
C TYR A 446 22.06 -1.60 -8.71
N VAL A 447 22.40 -1.92 -7.45
CA VAL A 447 22.71 -0.95 -6.41
C VAL A 447 24.17 -1.13 -5.99
N LEU A 448 24.95 -0.06 -6.07
CA LEU A 448 26.37 -0.03 -5.70
C LEU A 448 26.59 1.04 -4.61
N PRO A 449 26.59 0.69 -3.32
CA PRO A 449 27.01 1.58 -2.25
C PRO A 449 28.51 1.87 -2.36
N PHE A 450 28.90 3.13 -2.16
CA PHE A 450 30.30 3.55 -2.14
C PHE A 450 30.71 4.16 -0.80
N SER A 451 29.83 4.09 0.21
CA SER A 451 30.09 4.49 1.59
C SER A 451 29.49 3.46 2.56
N GLU A 452 29.95 3.48 3.81
CA GLU A 452 29.43 2.58 4.87
C GLU A 452 28.07 2.98 5.40
N ASP A 453 27.60 4.19 5.11
CA ASP A 453 26.32 4.74 5.55
C ASP A 453 25.10 4.20 4.78
N LYS A 454 25.29 3.30 3.80
CA LYS A 454 24.25 2.74 2.91
C LYS A 454 23.37 3.79 2.20
N GLN A 455 23.64 5.09 2.40
CA GLN A 455 22.88 6.20 1.81
C GLN A 455 23.65 6.88 0.69
N SER A 456 24.95 6.55 0.55
CA SER A 456 25.80 7.01 -0.54
C SER A 456 25.94 5.87 -1.51
N GLN A 457 25.14 5.88 -2.57
CA GLN A 457 25.04 4.77 -3.51
C GLN A 457 24.74 5.25 -4.94
N PHE A 458 25.18 4.43 -5.87
CA PHE A 458 24.85 4.53 -7.28
C PHE A 458 23.84 3.44 -7.62
N GLU A 459 22.79 3.79 -8.34
CA GLU A 459 21.77 2.86 -8.81
C GLU A 459 21.62 2.98 -10.33
N LEU A 460 21.48 1.83 -10.97
CA LEU A 460 21.20 1.70 -12.39
C LEU A 460 20.08 0.67 -12.56
N GLY A 461 19.11 0.96 -13.41
CA GLY A 461 18.06 -0.02 -13.68
C GLY A 461 17.47 0.08 -15.07
N TYR A 462 16.87 -1.02 -15.47
CA TYR A 462 16.03 -1.14 -16.66
C TYR A 462 14.67 -1.69 -16.26
N ARG A 463 13.62 -1.21 -16.93
CA ARG A 463 12.26 -1.72 -16.78
C ARG A 463 11.55 -1.71 -18.12
N GLY A 464 11.13 -2.88 -18.59
CA GLY A 464 10.24 -3.08 -19.73
C GLY A 464 8.86 -3.48 -19.24
N THR A 465 7.81 -2.80 -19.71
CA THR A 465 6.42 -3.13 -19.46
C THR A 465 5.71 -3.29 -20.80
N PHE A 466 5.03 -4.42 -20.99
CA PHE A 466 4.37 -4.77 -22.25
C PHE A 466 2.94 -5.19 -21.92
N ASN A 467 1.98 -4.34 -22.26
CA ASN A 467 0.57 -4.52 -21.95
C ASN A 467 -0.24 -4.65 -23.22
N THR A 468 -1.20 -5.59 -23.23
CA THR A 468 -2.21 -5.73 -24.27
C THR A 468 -3.57 -5.81 -23.60
N PHE A 469 -4.51 -5.02 -24.08
CA PHE A 469 -5.91 -5.02 -23.69
C PHE A 469 -6.72 -5.30 -24.96
N ASP A 470 -7.53 -6.33 -24.93
CA ASP A 470 -8.43 -6.73 -26.02
C ASP A 470 -9.83 -6.67 -25.44
N THR A 471 -10.64 -5.72 -25.92
CA THR A 471 -11.98 -5.45 -25.44
C THR A 471 -12.97 -5.62 -26.59
N ASP A 472 -13.86 -6.59 -26.48
CA ASP A 472 -14.98 -6.83 -27.40
C ASP A 472 -16.27 -6.38 -26.71
N PHE A 473 -16.77 -5.22 -27.14
CA PHE A 473 -18.02 -4.64 -26.64
C PHE A 473 -19.13 -4.81 -27.63
N GLN A 474 -20.22 -5.44 -27.21
CA GLN A 474 -21.43 -5.66 -27.99
C GLN A 474 -22.64 -5.02 -27.30
N PHE A 475 -23.43 -4.30 -28.08
CA PHE A 475 -24.69 -3.74 -27.67
C PHE A 475 -25.76 -4.09 -28.71
N GLY A 476 -26.98 -4.35 -28.28
CA GLY A 476 -28.09 -4.60 -29.21
C GLY A 476 -29.39 -4.95 -28.49
N LEU A 477 -30.34 -5.36 -29.29
CA LEU A 477 -31.67 -5.78 -28.86
C LEU A 477 -31.72 -7.31 -28.66
N VAL A 478 -32.54 -7.76 -27.71
CA VAL A 478 -32.80 -9.17 -27.49
C VAL A 478 -34.03 -9.61 -28.28
N GLU A 479 -33.82 -10.40 -29.33
CA GLU A 479 -34.90 -11.02 -30.12
C GLU A 479 -34.86 -12.54 -29.96
N GLU A 480 -35.98 -13.15 -29.64
CA GLU A 480 -36.12 -14.60 -29.42
C GLU A 480 -35.09 -15.17 -28.43
N GLY A 481 -34.66 -14.33 -27.46
CA GLY A 481 -33.68 -14.72 -26.42
C GLY A 481 -32.22 -14.65 -26.87
N SER A 482 -31.91 -14.07 -28.01
CA SER A 482 -30.56 -13.89 -28.54
C SER A 482 -30.27 -12.40 -28.75
N LEU A 483 -29.04 -11.97 -28.48
CA LEU A 483 -28.58 -10.63 -28.79
C LEU A 483 -28.45 -10.44 -30.30
N ILE A 484 -29.13 -9.43 -30.82
CA ILE A 484 -28.95 -8.89 -32.19
C ILE A 484 -28.09 -7.65 -32.06
N SER A 485 -26.80 -7.80 -32.30
CA SER A 485 -25.81 -6.74 -32.12
C SER A 485 -25.99 -5.58 -33.08
N ASP A 486 -25.99 -4.35 -32.59
CA ASP A 486 -25.97 -3.14 -33.38
C ASP A 486 -24.53 -2.77 -33.78
N PRO A 487 -24.16 -2.81 -35.07
CA PRO A 487 -22.81 -2.54 -35.53
C PRO A 487 -22.36 -1.08 -35.30
N ASN A 488 -23.30 -0.15 -35.06
CA ASN A 488 -22.95 1.23 -34.76
C ASN A 488 -22.48 1.43 -33.30
N PHE A 489 -22.82 0.49 -32.42
CA PHE A 489 -22.51 0.55 -31.00
C PHE A 489 -21.72 -0.67 -30.52
N SER A 490 -21.29 -1.56 -31.42
CA SER A 490 -20.51 -2.75 -31.09
C SER A 490 -19.13 -2.71 -31.76
N ASN A 491 -18.09 -2.89 -30.99
CA ASN A 491 -16.71 -2.74 -31.46
C ASN A 491 -15.74 -3.63 -30.68
N ARG A 492 -14.69 -4.11 -31.37
CA ARG A 492 -13.55 -4.73 -30.74
C ARG A 492 -12.32 -3.84 -30.87
N LEU A 493 -11.73 -3.49 -29.73
CA LEU A 493 -10.54 -2.67 -29.59
C LEU A 493 -9.38 -3.50 -29.08
N ILE A 494 -8.24 -3.48 -29.77
CA ILE A 494 -6.98 -3.99 -29.26
C ILE A 494 -6.06 -2.80 -28.97
N TYR A 495 -5.75 -2.61 -27.70
CA TYR A 495 -4.83 -1.57 -27.23
C TYR A 495 -3.55 -2.19 -26.74
N THR A 496 -2.41 -1.77 -27.27
CA THR A 496 -1.09 -2.19 -26.84
C THR A 496 -0.30 -1.01 -26.30
N GLU A 497 0.38 -1.22 -25.19
CA GLU A 497 1.26 -0.23 -24.57
C GLU A 497 2.58 -0.89 -24.19
N ASN A 498 3.65 -0.57 -24.92
CA ASN A 498 4.99 -1.06 -24.71
C ASN A 498 5.89 0.07 -24.22
N VAL A 499 6.39 -0.01 -22.99
CA VAL A 499 7.24 1.01 -22.39
C VAL A 499 8.58 0.40 -22.02
N ASN A 500 9.66 0.90 -22.62
CA ASN A 500 11.03 0.55 -22.27
C ASN A 500 11.68 1.73 -21.55
N ALA A 501 12.16 1.51 -20.34
CA ALA A 501 12.70 2.55 -19.50
C ALA A 501 14.09 2.17 -18.95
N ALA A 502 14.98 3.13 -18.91
CA ALA A 502 16.27 3.03 -18.23
C ALA A 502 16.44 4.21 -17.29
N TYR A 503 17.05 3.98 -16.14
CA TYR A 503 17.32 5.04 -15.19
C TYR A 503 18.71 4.93 -14.57
N VAL A 504 19.23 6.07 -14.14
CA VAL A 504 20.42 6.19 -13.32
C VAL A 504 20.11 7.11 -12.15
N GLN A 505 20.57 6.75 -10.96
CA GLN A 505 20.35 7.52 -9.74
C GLN A 505 21.61 7.53 -8.89
N LEU A 506 21.94 8.69 -8.32
CA LEU A 506 23.08 8.89 -7.44
C LEU A 506 22.61 9.50 -6.13
N GLY A 507 22.78 8.75 -5.05
CA GLY A 507 22.53 9.18 -3.67
C GLY A 507 23.85 9.51 -2.96
N ARG A 508 23.88 10.57 -2.16
CA ARG A 508 25.03 10.88 -1.30
C ARG A 508 24.61 11.56 0.00
N LYS A 509 25.19 11.08 1.10
CA LYS A 509 25.05 11.68 2.42
C LYS A 509 26.31 12.46 2.79
N PHE A 510 26.14 13.71 3.22
CA PHE A 510 27.22 14.59 3.70
C PHE A 510 26.86 15.08 5.09
N LYS A 511 27.31 14.43 6.15
CA LYS A 511 26.99 14.80 7.53
C LYS A 511 25.46 14.94 7.72
N HIS A 512 24.96 16.18 7.62
CA HIS A 512 23.55 16.53 7.77
C HIS A 512 22.79 16.61 6.44
N PHE A 513 23.46 16.66 5.30
CA PHE A 513 22.84 16.74 4.00
C PHE A 513 22.69 15.36 3.37
N ASN A 514 21.50 15.08 2.84
CA ASN A 514 21.19 13.91 2.02
C ASN A 514 20.77 14.42 0.64
N ILE A 515 21.43 13.97 -0.41
CA ILE A 515 21.11 14.37 -1.78
C ILE A 515 20.89 13.12 -2.60
N LEU A 516 19.81 13.08 -3.37
CA LEU A 516 19.50 12.02 -4.32
C LEU A 516 19.11 12.68 -5.64
N GLY A 517 19.86 12.42 -6.71
CA GLY A 517 19.57 12.90 -8.06
C GLY A 517 19.43 11.73 -9.01
N GLY A 518 18.43 11.77 -9.88
CA GLY A 518 18.14 10.70 -10.82
C GLY A 518 17.64 11.22 -12.16
N LEU A 519 17.88 10.42 -13.19
CA LEU A 519 17.36 10.65 -14.54
C LEU A 519 16.83 9.34 -15.08
N ARG A 520 15.61 9.37 -15.57
CA ARG A 520 14.94 8.25 -16.24
C ARG A 520 14.57 8.65 -17.66
N MET A 521 14.74 7.75 -18.59
CA MET A 521 14.27 7.84 -19.97
C MET A 521 13.23 6.75 -20.19
N GLU A 522 12.11 7.09 -20.79
CA GLU A 522 11.09 6.14 -21.23
C GLU A 522 10.85 6.27 -22.73
N ALA A 523 10.93 5.15 -23.44
CA ALA A 523 10.51 5.01 -24.83
C ALA A 523 9.19 4.23 -24.84
N SER A 524 8.13 4.87 -25.29
CA SER A 524 6.77 4.33 -25.31
C SER A 524 6.31 4.09 -26.73
N ASP A 525 5.68 2.95 -26.96
CA ASP A 525 5.05 2.55 -28.23
C ASP A 525 3.61 2.12 -27.92
N ILE A 526 2.66 2.86 -28.43
CA ILE A 526 1.22 2.72 -28.23
C ILE A 526 0.57 2.32 -29.54
N GLY A 527 -0.11 1.19 -29.57
CA GLY A 527 -0.92 0.72 -30.69
C GLY A 527 -2.40 0.73 -30.34
N ILE A 528 -3.20 1.23 -31.23
CA ILE A 528 -4.67 1.25 -31.17
C ILE A 528 -5.16 0.60 -32.44
N GLU A 529 -5.84 -0.54 -32.32
CA GLU A 529 -6.45 -1.25 -33.45
C GLU A 529 -7.94 -1.41 -33.21
N LEU A 530 -8.76 -0.78 -34.05
CA LEU A 530 -10.19 -1.01 -34.11
C LEU A 530 -10.46 -2.13 -35.09
N VAL A 531 -10.67 -3.33 -34.58
CA VAL A 531 -10.81 -4.55 -35.39
C VAL A 531 -12.03 -4.49 -36.30
N THR A 532 -13.13 -3.89 -35.82
CA THR A 532 -14.40 -3.78 -36.56
C THR A 532 -14.29 -2.89 -37.80
N THR A 533 -13.56 -1.77 -37.71
CA THR A 533 -13.40 -0.78 -38.81
C THR A 533 -12.08 -0.95 -39.56
N ASN A 534 -11.14 -1.82 -39.07
CA ASN A 534 -9.77 -1.99 -39.57
C ASN A 534 -8.93 -0.69 -39.48
N GLU A 535 -9.22 0.16 -38.51
CA GLU A 535 -8.46 1.37 -38.26
C GLU A 535 -7.29 1.10 -37.32
N ILE A 536 -6.09 1.59 -37.67
CA ILE A 536 -4.90 1.43 -36.85
C ILE A 536 -4.31 2.82 -36.62
N ASN A 537 -4.07 3.15 -35.34
CA ASN A 537 -3.39 4.36 -34.92
C ASN A 537 -2.23 4.01 -33.99
N ASN A 538 -1.01 4.41 -34.35
CA ASN A 538 0.18 4.14 -33.55
C ASN A 538 0.83 5.44 -33.11
N LYS A 539 1.31 5.49 -31.87
CA LYS A 539 2.04 6.63 -31.30
C LYS A 539 3.35 6.16 -30.66
N THR A 540 4.43 6.83 -30.98
CA THR A 540 5.74 6.60 -30.36
C THR A 540 6.29 7.90 -29.80
N TYR A 541 6.83 7.87 -28.60
CA TYR A 541 7.47 9.01 -27.98
C TYR A 541 8.58 8.59 -27.02
N VAL A 542 9.57 9.47 -26.84
CA VAL A 542 10.69 9.30 -25.90
C VAL A 542 10.73 10.49 -24.97
N ASP A 543 10.60 10.24 -23.68
CA ASP A 543 10.53 11.26 -22.65
C ASP A 543 11.61 11.10 -21.58
N TRP A 544 12.00 12.22 -20.97
CA TRP A 544 12.99 12.31 -19.91
C TRP A 544 12.35 12.81 -18.61
N PHE A 545 12.66 12.10 -17.53
CA PHE A 545 12.08 12.32 -16.20
C PHE A 545 13.20 12.54 -15.18
N PRO A 546 13.69 13.79 -15.02
CA PRO A 546 14.62 14.14 -13.97
C PRO A 546 13.93 14.15 -12.61
N SER A 547 14.69 13.79 -11.56
CA SER A 547 14.27 13.89 -10.17
C SER A 547 15.43 14.32 -9.28
N ILE A 548 15.16 15.15 -8.27
CA ILE A 548 16.15 15.56 -7.29
C ILE A 548 15.49 15.69 -5.90
N PHE A 549 16.21 15.22 -4.89
CA PHE A 549 15.82 15.28 -3.49
C PHE A 549 17.00 15.82 -2.69
N ILE A 550 16.73 16.78 -1.81
CA ILE A 550 17.71 17.37 -0.94
C ILE A 550 17.12 17.38 0.46
N GLY A 551 17.72 16.63 1.35
CA GLY A 551 17.34 16.56 2.77
C GLY A 551 18.40 17.23 3.64
N TYR A 552 17.97 17.87 4.72
CA TYR A 552 18.83 18.36 5.77
C TYR A 552 18.33 17.86 7.13
N ASP A 553 19.17 17.10 7.81
CA ASP A 553 18.91 16.56 9.14
C ASP A 553 19.46 17.56 10.18
N PHE A 554 18.60 18.40 10.80
CA PHE A 554 19.01 19.24 11.95
C PHE A 554 19.39 18.36 13.14
N SER A 555 18.67 17.22 13.28
CA SER A 555 18.90 16.16 14.24
C SER A 555 18.21 14.89 13.75
N GLU A 556 18.32 13.77 14.46
CA GLU A 556 17.55 12.53 14.18
C GLU A 556 16.03 12.77 14.28
N LEU A 557 15.60 13.78 15.02
CA LEU A 557 14.20 14.09 15.30
C LEU A 557 13.66 15.30 14.50
N ASP A 558 14.51 15.96 13.73
CA ASP A 558 14.19 17.24 13.07
C ASP A 558 14.82 17.28 11.68
N LYS A 559 13.98 17.25 10.63
CA LYS A 559 14.43 17.10 9.23
C LYS A 559 13.61 17.98 8.30
N ILE A 560 14.24 18.45 7.24
CA ILE A 560 13.61 19.14 6.13
C ILE A 560 14.05 18.49 4.81
N ASN A 561 13.09 18.27 3.91
CA ASN A 561 13.32 17.71 2.58
C ASN A 561 12.73 18.65 1.53
N ILE A 562 13.46 18.84 0.45
CA ILE A 562 12.97 19.49 -0.78
C ILE A 562 13.11 18.48 -1.90
N SER A 563 12.08 18.32 -2.72
CA SER A 563 12.11 17.43 -3.86
C SER A 563 11.48 18.03 -5.10
N TYR A 564 11.96 17.59 -6.24
CA TYR A 564 11.41 17.86 -7.56
C TYR A 564 11.39 16.57 -8.37
N SER A 565 10.30 16.31 -9.10
CA SER A 565 10.28 15.31 -10.18
C SER A 565 9.37 15.73 -11.32
N ARG A 566 9.71 15.27 -12.54
CA ARG A 566 8.81 15.33 -13.69
C ARG A 566 8.11 14.00 -13.83
N ARG A 567 6.81 14.05 -14.15
CA ARG A 567 5.92 12.88 -14.25
C ARG A 567 5.04 12.99 -15.47
N LEU A 568 4.41 11.87 -15.85
CA LEU A 568 3.40 11.85 -16.91
C LEU A 568 2.15 11.07 -16.48
N ARG A 569 1.07 11.29 -17.21
CA ARG A 569 -0.16 10.48 -17.21
C ARG A 569 -0.52 10.17 -18.64
N ARG A 570 -0.56 8.89 -18.99
CA ARG A 570 -1.03 8.42 -20.30
C ARG A 570 -2.55 8.42 -20.36
N PRO A 571 -3.16 8.67 -21.52
CA PRO A 571 -4.60 8.44 -21.71
C PRO A 571 -4.91 6.96 -21.48
N ARG A 572 -6.00 6.66 -20.80
CA ARG A 572 -6.50 5.28 -20.67
C ARG A 572 -7.10 4.80 -22.00
N SER A 573 -7.14 3.48 -22.24
CA SER A 573 -7.75 2.86 -23.43
C SER A 573 -9.14 3.42 -23.75
N ARG A 574 -10.02 3.55 -22.76
CA ARG A 574 -11.36 4.13 -22.89
C ARG A 574 -11.37 5.57 -23.45
N PHE A 575 -10.36 6.40 -23.13
CA PHE A 575 -10.31 7.80 -23.57
C PHE A 575 -9.81 7.97 -25.00
N ILE A 576 -9.15 6.94 -25.53
CA ILE A 576 -8.63 6.94 -26.90
C ILE A 576 -9.44 6.06 -27.85
N ASN A 577 -10.42 5.32 -27.35
CA ASN A 577 -11.33 4.52 -28.17
C ASN A 577 -12.28 5.45 -28.94
N PRO A 578 -12.11 5.66 -30.26
CA PRO A 578 -12.97 6.56 -31.03
C PRO A 578 -14.35 5.97 -31.34
N PHE A 579 -14.71 4.86 -30.70
CA PHE A 579 -15.99 4.23 -30.90
C PHE A 579 -17.00 4.73 -29.85
N PRO A 580 -18.22 5.12 -30.28
CA PRO A 580 -19.20 5.69 -29.36
C PRO A 580 -19.71 4.64 -28.37
N SER A 581 -19.65 4.96 -27.10
CA SER A 581 -20.35 4.22 -26.04
C SER A 581 -21.58 4.99 -25.60
N ARG A 582 -22.72 4.29 -25.48
CA ARG A 582 -24.03 4.88 -25.26
C ARG A 582 -24.39 4.84 -23.78
N SER A 583 -24.50 6.00 -23.12
CA SER A 583 -25.07 6.09 -21.78
C SER A 583 -26.59 6.34 -21.80
N SER A 584 -27.09 6.95 -22.87
CA SER A 584 -28.50 7.12 -23.18
C SER A 584 -28.67 7.33 -24.68
N ASN A 585 -29.93 7.39 -25.17
CA ASN A 585 -30.23 7.66 -26.60
C ASN A 585 -29.71 9.01 -27.09
N THR A 586 -29.50 9.95 -26.17
CA THR A 586 -29.12 11.34 -26.47
C THR A 586 -27.74 11.72 -26.01
N ASN A 587 -27.06 10.84 -25.18
CA ASN A 587 -25.74 11.11 -24.62
C ASN A 587 -24.77 10.02 -25.00
N LEU A 588 -23.81 10.32 -25.84
CA LEU A 588 -22.75 9.44 -26.27
C LEU A 588 -21.43 9.85 -25.64
N PHE A 589 -20.57 8.88 -25.40
CA PHE A 589 -19.17 9.11 -25.08
C PHE A 589 -18.30 8.62 -26.23
N LEU A 590 -17.45 9.49 -26.77
CA LEU A 590 -16.53 9.18 -27.86
C LEU A 590 -15.10 9.48 -27.38
N GLY A 591 -14.23 8.47 -27.34
CA GLY A 591 -12.81 8.70 -27.06
C GLY A 591 -12.11 9.41 -28.21
N ASN A 592 -10.93 9.95 -27.93
CA ASN A 592 -10.13 10.70 -28.89
C ASN A 592 -8.74 10.03 -29.04
N PRO A 593 -8.47 9.37 -30.19
CA PRO A 593 -7.18 8.70 -30.43
C PRO A 593 -6.00 9.69 -30.52
N ASP A 594 -6.27 10.99 -30.71
CA ASP A 594 -5.22 12.01 -30.80
C ASP A 594 -4.72 12.52 -29.45
N LEU A 595 -5.29 12.04 -28.35
CA LEU A 595 -4.82 12.42 -27.01
C LEU A 595 -3.33 12.11 -26.81
N ASN A 596 -2.64 13.08 -26.21
CA ASN A 596 -1.25 13.00 -25.81
C ASN A 596 -1.12 12.90 -24.29
N PRO A 597 0.00 12.41 -23.74
CA PRO A 597 0.20 12.38 -22.30
C PRO A 597 0.14 13.76 -21.64
N THR A 598 -0.39 13.82 -20.43
CA THR A 598 -0.27 14.97 -19.54
C THR A 598 1.09 14.92 -18.85
N TYR A 599 1.82 16.03 -18.81
CA TYR A 599 3.11 16.14 -18.09
C TYR A 599 2.98 17.04 -16.88
N THR A 600 3.54 16.60 -15.76
CA THR A 600 3.52 17.34 -14.48
C THR A 600 4.91 17.56 -13.94
N ASN A 601 5.23 18.79 -13.58
CA ASN A 601 6.39 19.15 -12.76
C ASN A 601 5.93 19.31 -11.31
N ALA A 602 6.44 18.47 -10.42
CA ALA A 602 6.03 18.41 -9.02
C ALA A 602 7.17 18.87 -8.11
N PHE A 603 6.88 19.82 -7.22
CA PHE A 603 7.78 20.33 -6.19
C PHE A 603 7.15 20.08 -4.82
N ASP A 604 7.94 19.61 -3.87
CA ASP A 604 7.49 19.35 -2.49
C ASP A 604 8.54 19.83 -1.49
N LEU A 605 8.10 20.51 -0.46
CA LEU A 605 8.89 20.93 0.70
C LEU A 605 8.28 20.28 1.94
N GLU A 606 9.00 19.36 2.55
CA GLU A 606 8.55 18.61 3.72
C GLU A 606 9.38 18.94 4.95
N TYR A 607 8.73 19.09 6.09
CA TYR A 607 9.35 19.29 7.39
C TYR A 607 8.80 18.27 8.38
N LEU A 608 9.69 17.56 9.07
CA LEU A 608 9.36 16.63 10.15
C LEU A 608 9.99 17.11 11.44
N LYS A 609 9.21 17.20 12.50
CA LYS A 609 9.72 17.39 13.86
C LYS A 609 9.08 16.44 14.85
N ARG A 610 9.91 15.80 15.66
CA ARG A 610 9.49 14.91 16.73
C ARG A 610 9.87 15.49 18.08
N TRP A 611 8.90 15.62 18.95
CA TRP A 611 9.05 15.87 20.37
C TRP A 611 8.71 14.59 21.14
N GLU A 612 8.90 14.58 22.43
CA GLU A 612 8.63 13.41 23.27
C GLU A 612 7.20 12.83 23.10
N LYS A 613 6.19 13.71 22.95
CA LYS A 613 4.78 13.33 22.87
C LYS A 613 4.09 13.70 21.56
N VAL A 614 4.74 14.48 20.73
CA VAL A 614 4.16 15.01 19.49
C VAL A 614 5.10 14.76 18.33
N THR A 615 4.57 14.25 17.22
CA THR A 615 5.24 14.24 15.93
C THR A 615 4.45 15.12 14.98
N LEU A 616 5.10 16.09 14.37
CA LEU A 616 4.52 16.97 13.36
C LEU A 616 5.22 16.73 12.03
N THR A 617 4.44 16.49 10.98
CA THR A 617 4.90 16.51 9.60
C THR A 617 4.10 17.57 8.85
N THR A 618 4.80 18.45 8.16
CA THR A 618 4.20 19.51 7.36
C THR A 618 4.77 19.43 5.96
N SER A 619 3.96 19.59 4.92
CA SER A 619 4.45 19.76 3.56
C SER A 619 3.75 20.91 2.84
N ALA A 620 4.51 21.62 1.99
CA ALA A 620 3.99 22.56 1.03
C ALA A 620 4.36 22.04 -0.37
N TYR A 621 3.41 22.03 -1.28
CA TYR A 621 3.60 21.45 -2.60
C TYR A 621 3.09 22.36 -3.72
N TYR A 622 3.72 22.24 -4.88
CA TYR A 622 3.36 22.95 -6.10
C TYR A 622 3.51 21.99 -7.29
N ASN A 623 2.41 21.74 -7.99
CA ASN A 623 2.36 20.91 -9.19
C ASN A 623 1.88 21.75 -10.37
N TYR A 624 2.62 21.70 -11.47
CA TYR A 624 2.26 22.35 -12.72
C TYR A 624 2.16 21.31 -13.82
N SER A 625 0.96 21.13 -14.36
CA SER A 625 0.64 20.13 -15.39
C SER A 625 0.29 20.82 -16.70
N THR A 626 0.73 20.24 -17.82
CA THR A 626 0.44 20.67 -19.18
C THR A 626 -0.21 19.54 -19.98
N GLY A 627 -1.03 19.87 -20.97
CA GLY A 627 -1.74 18.89 -21.78
C GLY A 627 -2.78 18.10 -20.96
N VAL A 628 -3.41 18.74 -20.00
CA VAL A 628 -4.41 18.10 -19.14
C VAL A 628 -5.65 17.76 -19.92
N PHE A 629 -6.17 16.54 -19.74
CA PHE A 629 -7.40 16.11 -20.39
C PHE A 629 -8.61 16.82 -19.80
N GLN A 630 -9.41 17.39 -20.66
CA GLN A 630 -10.74 17.92 -20.33
C GLN A 630 -11.79 17.24 -21.20
N PHE A 631 -12.96 17.02 -20.62
CA PHE A 631 -14.11 16.52 -21.36
C PHE A 631 -14.93 17.70 -21.83
N ILE A 632 -15.17 17.73 -23.12
CA ILE A 632 -16.11 18.67 -23.76
C ILE A 632 -17.34 17.91 -24.20
N THR A 633 -18.47 18.59 -24.19
CA THR A 633 -19.72 18.09 -24.75
C THR A 633 -19.98 18.86 -26.03
N LEU A 634 -20.13 18.14 -27.14
CA LEU A 634 -20.41 18.70 -28.47
C LEU A 634 -21.78 18.22 -28.91
N GLU A 635 -22.51 19.07 -29.60
CA GLU A 635 -23.73 18.67 -30.32
C GLU A 635 -23.30 18.05 -31.65
N THR A 636 -23.82 16.86 -31.97
CA THR A 636 -23.50 16.16 -33.24
C THR A 636 -24.22 16.78 -34.44
N GLY A 637 -25.30 17.51 -34.21
CA GLY A 637 -26.23 17.96 -35.22
C GLY A 637 -27.27 16.92 -35.58
N ASP A 638 -27.16 15.69 -35.05
CA ASP A 638 -28.16 14.65 -35.18
C ASP A 638 -29.18 14.75 -34.04
N PHE A 639 -30.38 14.24 -34.29
CA PHE A 639 -31.49 14.27 -33.36
C PHE A 639 -32.07 12.86 -33.19
N VAL A 640 -32.49 12.55 -31.99
CA VAL A 640 -33.35 11.39 -31.71
C VAL A 640 -34.78 11.86 -31.70
N GLU A 641 -35.61 11.19 -32.49
CA GLU A 641 -37.04 11.33 -32.47
C GLU A 641 -37.59 10.65 -31.20
N ILE A 642 -38.19 11.43 -30.31
CA ILE A 642 -38.87 10.92 -29.13
C ILE A 642 -40.36 11.14 -29.34
N GLU A 643 -41.17 10.10 -29.19
CA GLU A 643 -42.61 10.18 -29.25
C GLU A 643 -43.13 11.24 -28.27
N ASN A 644 -43.94 12.15 -28.75
CA ASN A 644 -44.62 13.14 -27.93
C ASN A 644 -45.89 12.53 -27.37
N PRO A 645 -46.00 12.23 -26.09
CA PRO A 645 -47.19 11.59 -25.53
C PRO A 645 -48.47 12.44 -25.69
N ASP A 646 -48.32 13.76 -25.76
CA ASP A 646 -49.45 14.70 -25.89
C ASP A 646 -49.89 14.93 -27.35
N ASP A 647 -49.01 14.65 -28.30
CA ASP A 647 -49.24 14.78 -29.72
C ASP A 647 -48.39 13.79 -30.52
N PRO A 648 -48.80 12.52 -30.64
CA PRO A 648 -48.06 11.46 -31.33
C PRO A 648 -47.78 11.78 -32.83
N ASP A 649 -48.53 12.67 -33.44
CA ASP A 649 -48.32 13.11 -34.83
C ASP A 649 -47.20 14.17 -34.95
N ASN A 650 -46.69 14.72 -33.84
CA ASN A 650 -45.59 15.70 -33.75
C ASN A 650 -44.52 15.26 -32.74
N PRO A 651 -43.65 14.36 -33.14
CA PRO A 651 -42.57 13.88 -32.26
C PRO A 651 -41.61 15.00 -31.86
N VAL A 652 -41.01 14.88 -30.68
CA VAL A 652 -39.98 15.80 -30.18
C VAL A 652 -38.61 15.35 -30.67
N PHE A 653 -37.88 16.23 -31.32
CA PHE A 653 -36.51 15.97 -31.75
C PHE A 653 -35.53 16.47 -30.69
N VAL A 654 -34.81 15.54 -30.02
CA VAL A 654 -33.81 15.85 -28.99
C VAL A 654 -32.42 15.73 -29.60
N PRO A 655 -31.55 16.77 -29.49
CA PRO A 655 -30.21 16.70 -30.07
C PRO A 655 -29.35 15.66 -29.38
N ILE A 656 -28.55 14.94 -30.17
CA ILE A 656 -27.53 14.00 -29.66
C ILE A 656 -26.32 14.80 -29.26
N GLN A 657 -25.86 14.56 -28.01
CA GLN A 657 -24.66 15.14 -27.46
C GLN A 657 -23.55 14.08 -27.38
N VAL A 658 -22.35 14.46 -27.82
CA VAL A 658 -21.14 13.64 -27.70
C VAL A 658 -20.22 14.28 -26.70
N ARG A 659 -19.88 13.52 -25.66
CA ARG A 659 -18.84 13.88 -24.69
C ARG A 659 -17.51 13.25 -25.11
N THR A 660 -16.48 14.08 -25.35
CA THR A 660 -15.15 13.63 -25.80
C THR A 660 -14.03 14.28 -24.99
N PRO A 661 -12.92 13.55 -24.71
CA PRO A 661 -11.76 14.12 -24.05
C PRO A 661 -10.80 14.80 -25.03
N ILE A 662 -10.24 15.92 -24.62
CA ILE A 662 -9.24 16.69 -25.39
C ILE A 662 -8.06 17.10 -24.49
N ASN A 663 -6.86 17.26 -25.05
CA ASN A 663 -5.72 17.89 -24.36
C ASN A 663 -5.81 19.40 -24.51
N LEU A 664 -6.27 20.08 -23.49
CA LEU A 664 -6.61 21.49 -23.63
C LEU A 664 -5.87 22.36 -22.63
N ALA A 665 -5.78 21.94 -21.37
CA ALA A 665 -5.60 22.83 -20.26
C ALA A 665 -4.21 22.69 -19.61
N THR A 666 -3.86 23.74 -18.85
CA THR A 666 -2.86 23.65 -17.79
C THR A 666 -3.60 23.51 -16.46
N ASP A 667 -3.08 22.66 -15.56
CA ASP A 667 -3.54 22.52 -14.18
C ASP A 667 -2.42 22.91 -13.24
N THR A 668 -2.62 23.98 -12.46
CA THR A 668 -1.71 24.42 -11.41
C THR A 668 -2.34 24.11 -10.07
N ARG A 669 -1.68 23.22 -9.29
CA ARG A 669 -2.14 22.85 -7.95
C ARG A 669 -1.09 23.16 -6.91
N TYR A 670 -1.44 23.96 -5.91
CA TYR A 670 -0.56 24.28 -4.79
C TYR A 670 -1.30 24.22 -3.47
N GLY A 671 -0.62 23.72 -2.45
CA GLY A 671 -1.28 23.52 -1.17
C GLY A 671 -0.33 23.19 -0.02
N MET A 672 -0.94 22.98 1.14
CA MET A 672 -0.25 22.62 2.38
C MET A 672 -0.93 21.42 3.03
N GLU A 673 -0.13 20.58 3.62
CA GLU A 673 -0.57 19.43 4.39
C GLU A 673 0.08 19.44 5.78
N PHE A 674 -0.71 19.15 6.82
CA PHE A 674 -0.28 19.05 8.20
C PHE A 674 -0.72 17.69 8.76
N THR A 675 0.20 16.95 9.33
CA THR A 675 -0.10 15.73 10.08
C THR A 675 0.52 15.83 11.46
N ALA A 676 -0.31 15.77 12.49
CA ALA A 676 0.12 15.79 13.89
C ALA A 676 -0.27 14.47 14.56
N ILE A 677 0.69 13.82 15.22
CA ILE A 677 0.46 12.64 16.06
C ILE A 677 0.77 13.04 17.49
N TYR A 678 -0.21 12.87 18.38
CA TYR A 678 -0.09 13.18 19.79
C TYR A 678 -0.27 11.94 20.66
N VAL A 679 0.74 11.61 21.46
CA VAL A 679 0.78 10.46 22.37
C VAL A 679 0.94 10.97 23.80
N PRO A 680 -0.13 11.45 24.46
CA PRO A 680 -0.05 12.06 25.79
C PRO A 680 0.45 11.10 26.85
N ILE A 681 -0.03 9.86 26.80
CA ILE A 681 0.35 8.75 27.67
C ILE A 681 0.46 7.47 26.85
N ARG A 682 1.14 6.46 27.36
CA ARG A 682 1.32 5.17 26.72
C ARG A 682 -0.04 4.60 26.29
N ASN A 683 -0.13 4.17 25.01
CA ASN A 683 -1.31 3.54 24.39
C ASN A 683 -2.45 4.49 24.01
N TRP A 684 -2.37 5.78 24.32
CA TRP A 684 -3.28 6.78 23.79
C TRP A 684 -2.62 7.44 22.59
N ARG A 685 -3.33 7.45 21.47
CA ARG A 685 -2.82 8.08 20.24
C ARG A 685 -3.93 8.86 19.58
N PHE A 686 -3.62 10.11 19.27
CA PHE A 686 -4.46 11.00 18.47
C PHE A 686 -3.68 11.40 17.24
N THR A 687 -4.32 11.30 16.07
CA THR A 687 -3.73 11.74 14.80
C THR A 687 -4.69 12.71 14.15
N VAL A 688 -4.17 13.85 13.73
CA VAL A 688 -4.90 14.85 12.94
C VAL A 688 -4.15 15.00 11.63
N ASN A 689 -4.85 14.89 10.50
CA ASN A 689 -4.36 15.28 9.20
C ASN A 689 -5.26 16.37 8.63
N PHE A 690 -4.68 17.43 8.10
CA PHE A 690 -5.37 18.51 7.43
C PHE A 690 -4.64 18.83 6.14
N ASN A 691 -5.37 18.86 5.03
CA ASN A 691 -4.86 19.23 3.72
C ASN A 691 -5.74 20.32 3.14
N VAL A 692 -5.11 21.37 2.60
CA VAL A 692 -5.76 22.47 1.89
C VAL A 692 -4.97 22.77 0.63
N PHE A 693 -5.66 22.92 -0.49
CA PHE A 693 -5.03 23.27 -1.76
C PHE A 693 -5.95 24.10 -2.64
N ASN A 694 -5.32 24.87 -3.49
CA ASN A 694 -5.97 25.54 -4.61
C ASN A 694 -5.60 24.79 -5.90
N GLN A 695 -6.57 24.59 -6.77
CA GLN A 695 -6.41 24.06 -8.12
C GLN A 695 -6.89 25.10 -9.12
N GLN A 696 -6.02 25.46 -10.05
CA GLN A 696 -6.31 26.41 -11.12
C GLN A 696 -6.22 25.70 -12.46
N LEU A 697 -7.35 25.55 -13.11
CA LEU A 697 -7.43 25.05 -14.47
C LEU A 697 -7.51 26.24 -15.43
N ARG A 698 -6.73 26.22 -16.53
CA ARG A 698 -6.73 27.28 -17.53
C ARG A 698 -6.65 26.68 -18.92
N GLY A 699 -7.59 27.05 -19.80
CA GLY A 699 -7.61 26.63 -21.18
C GLY A 699 -8.94 26.93 -21.87
N ASP A 700 -8.89 27.12 -23.15
CA ASP A 700 -10.04 27.35 -24.03
C ASP A 700 -9.99 26.37 -25.21
N TYR A 701 -11.13 26.02 -25.71
CA TYR A 701 -11.31 25.16 -26.89
C TYR A 701 -12.29 25.77 -27.85
N THR A 702 -11.83 25.93 -29.10
CA THR A 702 -12.68 26.42 -30.21
C THR A 702 -13.03 25.25 -31.11
N TYR A 703 -14.30 25.06 -31.35
CA TYR A 703 -14.85 24.08 -32.29
C TYR A 703 -15.93 24.68 -33.15
N THR A 704 -16.20 24.04 -34.27
CA THR A 704 -17.28 24.43 -35.17
C THR A 704 -18.51 23.59 -34.83
N ASN A 705 -19.63 24.22 -34.52
CA ASN A 705 -20.89 23.52 -34.26
C ASN A 705 -21.56 23.02 -35.57
N SER A 706 -22.68 22.32 -35.42
CA SER A 706 -23.46 21.80 -36.55
C SER A 706 -24.05 22.91 -37.47
N GLN A 707 -24.04 24.17 -37.03
CA GLN A 707 -24.50 25.34 -37.76
C GLN A 707 -23.37 26.10 -38.47
N GLU A 708 -22.16 25.50 -38.52
CA GLU A 708 -20.92 26.08 -39.06
C GLU A 708 -20.43 27.33 -38.29
N GLU A 709 -20.83 27.51 -37.02
CA GLU A 709 -20.40 28.61 -36.17
C GLU A 709 -19.19 28.18 -35.34
N GLU A 710 -18.18 29.07 -35.25
CA GLU A 710 -17.07 28.89 -34.33
C GLU A 710 -17.49 29.22 -32.89
N ILE A 711 -17.48 28.22 -32.02
CA ILE A 711 -17.77 28.36 -30.60
C ILE A 711 -16.47 28.16 -29.80
N THR A 712 -16.14 29.15 -28.96
CA THR A 712 -15.04 29.01 -28.01
C THR A 712 -15.58 28.76 -26.60
N GLN A 713 -15.28 27.58 -26.04
CA GLN A 713 -15.63 27.24 -24.69
C GLN A 713 -14.42 27.44 -23.78
N VAL A 714 -14.60 28.24 -22.70
CA VAL A 714 -13.56 28.51 -21.69
C VAL A 714 -13.71 27.55 -20.53
N PHE A 715 -12.61 26.90 -20.13
CA PHE A 715 -12.57 25.93 -19.05
C PHE A 715 -11.84 26.44 -17.81
N ASP A 716 -11.71 27.76 -17.69
CA ASP A 716 -11.06 28.38 -16.53
C ASP A 716 -11.83 28.09 -15.25
N ALA A 717 -11.14 27.50 -14.27
CA ALA A 717 -11.70 27.24 -12.95
C ALA A 717 -10.65 27.43 -11.86
N ASP A 718 -11.07 28.04 -10.75
CA ASP A 718 -10.30 28.19 -9.53
C ASP A 718 -11.04 27.49 -8.38
N ASN A 719 -10.44 26.46 -7.80
CA ASN A 719 -11.10 25.63 -6.82
C ASN A 719 -10.26 25.51 -5.54
N LEU A 720 -10.75 26.05 -4.43
CA LEU A 720 -10.17 25.82 -3.10
C LEU A 720 -10.79 24.59 -2.46
N ALA A 721 -10.00 23.55 -2.30
CA ALA A 721 -10.43 22.29 -1.69
C ALA A 721 -9.65 22.00 -0.40
N TRP A 722 -10.31 21.36 0.56
CA TRP A 722 -9.67 20.94 1.79
C TRP A 722 -10.34 19.69 2.38
N PHE A 723 -9.57 18.92 3.10
CA PHE A 723 -10.09 17.80 3.89
C PHE A 723 -9.34 17.66 5.20
N THR A 724 -10.01 17.06 6.18
CA THR A 724 -9.41 16.77 7.47
C THR A 724 -9.77 15.35 7.91
N ARG A 725 -8.83 14.73 8.61
CA ARG A 725 -9.02 13.45 9.27
C ARG A 725 -8.57 13.52 10.70
N PHE A 726 -9.39 12.97 11.58
CA PHE A 726 -9.08 12.79 12.99
C PHE A 726 -9.18 11.32 13.35
N SER A 727 -8.13 10.77 13.96
CA SER A 727 -8.12 9.41 14.48
C SER A 727 -7.76 9.42 15.98
N ALA A 728 -8.54 8.73 16.79
CA ALA A 728 -8.29 8.52 18.21
C ALA A 728 -8.24 7.03 18.50
N LYS A 729 -7.15 6.54 19.11
CA LYS A 729 -6.99 5.18 19.60
C LYS A 729 -6.69 5.21 21.08
N ILE A 730 -7.57 4.58 21.89
CA ILE A 730 -7.49 4.57 23.34
C ILE A 730 -7.84 3.18 23.89
N PRO A 731 -7.14 2.70 24.93
CA PRO A 731 -7.57 1.50 25.65
C PRO A 731 -8.71 1.84 26.59
N LEU A 732 -9.76 1.00 26.57
CA LEU A 732 -10.88 1.03 27.50
C LEU A 732 -10.70 0.02 28.64
N PRO A 733 -11.46 0.15 29.76
CA PRO A 733 -11.53 -0.88 30.79
C PRO A 733 -11.81 -2.28 30.22
N GLY A 734 -11.30 -3.33 30.84
CA GLY A 734 -11.48 -4.71 30.39
C GLY A 734 -10.54 -5.14 29.24
N LYS A 735 -9.45 -4.41 29.00
CA LYS A 735 -8.48 -4.66 27.93
C LYS A 735 -9.13 -4.62 26.54
N VAL A 736 -10.02 -3.69 26.32
CA VAL A 736 -10.63 -3.41 25.02
C VAL A 736 -9.90 -2.22 24.42
N ASP A 737 -9.39 -2.36 23.22
CA ASP A 737 -8.86 -1.23 22.45
C ASP A 737 -10.02 -0.61 21.67
N PHE A 738 -10.18 0.70 21.76
CA PHE A 738 -11.15 1.48 21.01
C PHE A 738 -10.43 2.38 20.02
N GLN A 739 -10.98 2.49 18.82
CA GLN A 739 -10.52 3.46 17.82
C GLN A 739 -11.72 4.12 17.15
N ALA A 740 -11.60 5.43 16.91
CA ALA A 740 -12.55 6.22 16.14
C ALA A 740 -11.78 6.98 15.06
N ASN A 741 -12.28 6.96 13.83
CA ASN A 741 -11.79 7.73 12.71
C ASN A 741 -12.92 8.61 12.18
N LEU A 742 -12.66 9.90 12.08
CA LEU A 742 -13.56 10.88 11.50
C LEU A 742 -12.87 11.50 10.30
N PHE A 743 -13.54 11.51 9.17
CA PHE A 743 -13.10 12.16 7.94
C PHE A 743 -14.13 13.19 7.51
N TYR A 744 -13.66 14.38 7.14
CA TYR A 744 -14.51 15.40 6.55
C TYR A 744 -13.79 16.01 5.34
N ARG A 745 -14.46 16.04 4.20
CA ARG A 745 -14.08 16.78 3.01
C ARG A 745 -14.98 18.00 2.89
N GLY A 746 -14.37 19.16 2.77
CA GLY A 746 -15.09 20.42 2.55
C GLY A 746 -15.83 20.45 1.20
N PRO A 747 -16.79 21.36 1.03
CA PRO A 747 -17.42 21.57 -0.27
C PRO A 747 -16.40 22.05 -1.29
N THR A 748 -16.66 21.74 -2.56
CA THR A 748 -15.84 22.19 -3.69
C THR A 748 -16.76 22.73 -4.76
N GLU A 749 -16.37 23.84 -5.35
CA GLU A 749 -17.13 24.51 -6.40
C GLU A 749 -16.31 24.57 -7.67
N ASN A 750 -16.93 24.32 -8.81
CA ASN A 750 -16.38 24.53 -10.13
C ASN A 750 -17.30 25.49 -10.91
N ALA A 751 -17.01 25.72 -12.19
CA ALA A 751 -17.77 26.69 -13.00
C ALA A 751 -19.29 26.44 -13.04
N GLN A 752 -19.75 25.22 -12.90
CA GLN A 752 -21.15 24.81 -13.07
C GLN A 752 -21.69 23.97 -11.90
N SER A 753 -20.84 23.47 -10.99
CA SER A 753 -21.27 22.54 -9.94
C SER A 753 -20.75 22.90 -8.58
N LEU A 754 -21.61 22.77 -7.57
CA LEU A 754 -21.27 22.80 -6.15
C LEU A 754 -21.36 21.39 -5.58
N ASN A 755 -20.22 20.76 -5.27
CA ASN A 755 -20.16 19.51 -4.51
C ASN A 755 -20.22 19.81 -3.03
N LYS A 756 -21.21 19.29 -2.31
CA LYS A 756 -21.35 19.48 -0.85
C LYS A 756 -20.33 18.67 -0.08
N GLY A 757 -20.04 19.10 1.16
CA GLY A 757 -19.09 18.41 2.03
C GLY A 757 -19.56 16.99 2.39
N ILE A 758 -18.60 16.08 2.61
CA ILE A 758 -18.83 14.69 2.99
C ILE A 758 -18.23 14.43 4.36
N LEU A 759 -19.06 13.90 5.29
CA LEU A 759 -18.64 13.42 6.59
C LEU A 759 -18.71 11.90 6.63
N SER A 760 -17.64 11.23 7.09
CA SER A 760 -17.63 9.79 7.37
C SER A 760 -17.03 9.53 8.73
N THR A 761 -17.62 8.60 9.49
CA THR A 761 -17.14 8.23 10.83
C THR A 761 -17.10 6.72 10.98
N ASN A 762 -15.92 6.18 11.32
CA ASN A 762 -15.72 4.75 11.55
C ASN A 762 -15.35 4.51 13.01
N LEU A 763 -15.91 3.44 13.61
CA LEU A 763 -15.61 3.00 14.97
C LEU A 763 -15.09 1.57 14.97
N ALA A 764 -14.18 1.28 15.89
CA ALA A 764 -13.69 -0.07 16.13
C ALA A 764 -13.53 -0.37 17.62
N PHE A 765 -13.88 -1.59 17.99
CA PHE A 765 -13.61 -2.17 19.30
C PHE A 765 -12.84 -3.47 19.09
N SER A 766 -11.76 -3.68 19.82
CA SER A 766 -10.93 -4.86 19.66
C SER A 766 -10.50 -5.39 21.01
N LYS A 767 -10.59 -6.70 21.20
CA LYS A 767 -10.19 -7.38 22.43
C LYS A 767 -9.38 -8.62 22.13
N ASP A 768 -8.23 -8.75 22.79
CA ASP A 768 -7.47 -10.00 22.75
C ASP A 768 -8.12 -11.04 23.65
N VAL A 769 -8.29 -12.22 23.06
CA VAL A 769 -8.85 -13.42 23.70
C VAL A 769 -7.86 -14.58 23.53
N ILE A 770 -8.04 -15.69 24.27
CA ILE A 770 -7.18 -16.90 24.19
C ILE A 770 -5.68 -16.58 24.39
N LYS A 771 -5.35 -15.92 25.50
CA LYS A 771 -3.92 -15.64 25.88
C LYS A 771 -3.14 -14.96 24.75
N ASP A 772 -3.68 -13.88 24.18
CA ASP A 772 -3.10 -13.07 23.09
C ASP A 772 -2.94 -13.78 21.73
N LYS A 773 -3.37 -15.04 21.62
CA LYS A 773 -3.33 -15.79 20.35
C LYS A 773 -4.49 -15.44 19.42
N ALA A 774 -5.59 -14.95 19.96
CA ALA A 774 -6.76 -14.55 19.18
C ALA A 774 -7.20 -13.13 19.50
N THR A 775 -7.79 -12.46 18.52
CA THR A 775 -8.35 -11.13 18.65
C THR A 775 -9.78 -11.14 18.10
N LEU A 776 -10.74 -10.63 18.87
CA LEU A 776 -12.10 -10.36 18.43
C LEU A 776 -12.22 -8.86 18.18
N SER A 777 -12.75 -8.46 17.02
CA SER A 777 -12.93 -7.06 16.65
C SER A 777 -14.33 -6.81 16.11
N LEU A 778 -14.95 -5.71 16.54
CA LEU A 778 -16.21 -5.19 16.02
C LEU A 778 -15.92 -3.84 15.35
N ASN A 779 -16.26 -3.72 14.07
CA ASN A 779 -16.08 -2.52 13.28
C ASN A 779 -17.42 -2.00 12.79
N VAL A 780 -17.59 -0.68 12.81
CA VAL A 780 -18.72 0.05 12.22
C VAL A 780 -18.15 1.06 11.25
N SER A 781 -18.35 0.83 9.96
CA SER A 781 -17.97 1.76 8.89
C SER A 781 -19.15 2.68 8.58
N ASP A 782 -18.88 3.97 8.43
CA ASP A 782 -19.88 5.03 8.18
C ASP A 782 -21.03 5.01 9.19
N LEU A 783 -20.69 5.20 10.47
CA LEU A 783 -21.60 5.16 11.62
C LEU A 783 -22.93 5.91 11.38
N PHE A 784 -22.88 7.07 10.75
CA PHE A 784 -24.03 7.94 10.51
C PHE A 784 -24.71 7.72 9.17
N ASN A 785 -24.25 6.77 8.35
CA ASN A 785 -24.72 6.54 6.98
C ASN A 785 -24.69 7.82 6.14
N SER A 786 -23.63 8.61 6.28
CA SER A 786 -23.50 9.98 5.76
C SER A 786 -22.50 10.11 4.60
N ARG A 787 -21.83 9.02 4.22
CA ARG A 787 -20.88 8.98 3.10
C ARG A 787 -21.64 8.97 1.76
N LYS A 788 -22.18 10.14 1.44
CA LYS A 788 -22.97 10.40 0.24
C LYS A 788 -22.34 11.57 -0.55
N ARG A 789 -22.25 11.42 -1.85
CA ARG A 789 -21.91 12.54 -2.76
C ARG A 789 -23.20 13.31 -3.04
N ARG A 790 -23.19 14.59 -2.73
CA ARG A 790 -24.26 15.53 -3.05
C ARG A 790 -23.72 16.63 -3.91
N SER A 791 -24.36 16.91 -5.05
CA SER A 791 -23.97 18.01 -5.90
C SER A 791 -25.19 18.76 -6.44
N GLU A 792 -24.98 20.05 -6.66
CA GLU A 792 -25.90 20.94 -7.37
C GLU A 792 -25.17 21.41 -8.63
N THR A 793 -25.76 21.17 -9.79
CA THR A 793 -25.21 21.59 -11.07
C THR A 793 -26.20 22.54 -11.71
N ARG A 794 -25.72 23.69 -12.19
CA ARG A 794 -26.56 24.67 -12.85
C ARG A 794 -25.91 25.14 -14.16
N THR A 795 -26.67 24.99 -15.23
CA THR A 795 -26.38 25.56 -16.55
C THR A 795 -27.51 26.52 -16.95
N ASP A 796 -27.40 27.12 -18.11
CA ASP A 796 -28.47 28.01 -18.61
C ASP A 796 -29.81 27.26 -18.81
N ASN A 797 -29.74 25.98 -19.14
CA ASN A 797 -30.90 25.19 -19.53
C ASN A 797 -31.34 24.16 -18.47
N VAL A 798 -30.53 23.90 -17.44
CA VAL A 798 -30.79 22.81 -16.47
C VAL A 798 -30.27 23.16 -15.11
N PHE A 799 -31.06 22.86 -14.06
CA PHE A 799 -30.60 22.73 -12.69
C PHE A 799 -30.78 21.26 -12.26
N THR A 800 -29.71 20.66 -11.69
CA THR A 800 -29.76 19.28 -11.20
C THR A 800 -29.24 19.21 -9.78
N TYR A 801 -30.06 18.73 -8.85
CA TYR A 801 -29.59 18.22 -7.55
C TYR A 801 -29.35 16.73 -7.65
N SER A 802 -28.21 16.24 -7.15
CA SER A 802 -27.93 14.81 -7.09
C SER A 802 -27.43 14.38 -5.72
N GLU A 803 -27.92 13.24 -5.25
CA GLU A 803 -27.39 12.52 -4.08
C GLU A 803 -27.05 11.10 -4.53
N PHE A 804 -25.85 10.64 -4.24
CA PHE A 804 -25.37 9.31 -4.60
C PHE A 804 -24.69 8.65 -3.43
N GLN A 805 -25.14 7.44 -3.06
CA GLN A 805 -24.57 6.59 -2.02
C GLN A 805 -24.17 5.25 -2.63
N TRP A 806 -22.85 5.02 -2.74
CA TRP A 806 -22.33 3.77 -3.30
C TRP A 806 -22.62 2.57 -2.42
N ARG A 807 -22.44 2.70 -1.11
CA ARG A 807 -22.73 1.65 -0.13
C ARG A 807 -23.28 2.24 1.17
N GLU A 808 -24.11 1.48 1.83
CA GLU A 808 -24.63 1.81 3.13
C GLU A 808 -23.63 1.52 4.26
N ARG A 809 -23.98 1.98 5.49
CA ARG A 809 -23.26 1.66 6.72
C ARG A 809 -23.08 0.16 6.86
N GLN A 810 -21.84 -0.26 7.22
CA GLN A 810 -21.50 -1.67 7.42
C GLN A 810 -21.04 -1.94 8.86
N ILE A 811 -21.53 -3.03 9.44
CA ILE A 811 -21.09 -3.54 10.75
C ILE A 811 -20.44 -4.90 10.53
N THR A 812 -19.19 -5.08 10.98
CA THR A 812 -18.43 -6.31 10.77
C THR A 812 -17.85 -6.81 12.08
N LEU A 813 -18.08 -8.08 12.40
CA LEU A 813 -17.42 -8.82 13.47
C LEU A 813 -16.33 -9.68 12.86
N SER A 814 -15.09 -9.63 13.38
CA SER A 814 -13.99 -10.45 12.92
C SER A 814 -13.28 -11.17 14.05
N PHE A 815 -12.85 -12.40 13.80
CA PHE A 815 -12.09 -13.25 14.69
C PHE A 815 -10.77 -13.64 14.03
N LEU A 816 -9.65 -13.13 14.55
CA LEU A 816 -8.32 -13.41 14.06
C LEU A 816 -7.57 -14.31 15.04
N TYR A 817 -7.21 -15.52 14.60
CA TYR A 817 -6.36 -16.46 15.36
C TYR A 817 -4.96 -16.52 14.77
N ARG A 818 -3.92 -16.43 15.64
CA ARG A 818 -2.51 -16.49 15.27
C ARG A 818 -1.88 -17.71 15.92
N PHE A 819 -1.14 -18.50 15.14
CA PHE A 819 -0.38 -19.62 15.66
C PHE A 819 1.09 -19.46 15.30
N ASN A 820 1.95 -19.78 16.28
CA ASN A 820 3.39 -19.57 16.21
C ASN A 820 3.79 -18.12 15.78
N GLN A 821 2.88 -17.17 16.02
CA GLN A 821 3.14 -15.75 15.91
C GLN A 821 2.81 -15.12 17.26
N LYS A 822 3.73 -14.39 17.86
CA LYS A 822 3.42 -13.56 19.02
C LYS A 822 2.84 -12.23 18.54
N LYS A 823 1.79 -11.77 19.17
CA LYS A 823 1.43 -10.36 19.09
C LYS A 823 2.61 -9.58 19.66
N ASN A 824 3.13 -8.61 18.92
CA ASN A 824 4.19 -7.73 19.41
C ASN A 824 3.81 -7.20 20.80
N GLN A 825 4.43 -7.76 21.86
CA GLN A 825 4.15 -7.33 23.22
C GLN A 825 4.72 -5.93 23.42
N ARG A 826 3.90 -5.05 23.94
CA ARG A 826 4.27 -3.74 24.47
C ARG A 826 5.23 -3.90 25.65
N ASN A 827 6.49 -4.14 25.42
CA ASN A 827 7.50 -4.08 26.48
C ASN A 827 8.06 -2.66 26.60
N GLY A 828 7.51 -1.92 27.57
CA GLY A 828 8.13 -0.71 28.04
C GLY A 828 9.27 -1.05 29.00
N ASN A 829 10.30 -0.30 28.86
CA ASN A 829 11.55 -0.12 29.60
C ASN A 829 12.78 -0.78 28.99
N ARG A 830 13.46 0.01 28.17
CA ARG A 830 14.91 0.17 28.28
C ARG A 830 15.27 1.58 27.78
N ARG A 831 15.65 2.47 28.70
CA ARG A 831 16.63 3.50 28.42
C ARG A 831 17.89 2.75 28.00
N GLY A 832 18.19 2.69 26.72
CA GLY A 832 19.38 2.14 26.11
C GLY A 832 20.07 3.25 25.36
N ASN A 833 21.28 3.49 25.80
CA ASN A 833 22.32 4.32 25.19
C ASN A 833 22.43 4.03 23.69
N GLY A 834 22.54 5.08 22.88
CA GLY A 834 22.64 4.95 21.43
C GLY A 834 23.84 4.18 20.97
N ASN A 835 23.61 3.30 20.04
CA ASN A 835 24.54 2.93 18.99
C ASN A 835 23.73 2.58 17.74
N GLY A 836 24.17 3.09 16.61
CA GLY A 836 23.55 3.17 15.31
C GLY A 836 22.64 2.00 14.95
N GLU A 837 21.37 2.29 14.75
CA GLU A 837 20.45 1.39 14.08
C GLU A 837 20.75 1.40 12.59
N ASP A 838 21.09 0.24 12.09
CA ASP A 838 21.27 -0.06 10.68
C ASP A 838 19.97 0.23 9.92
N PHE A 839 19.99 1.27 9.07
CA PHE A 839 18.95 1.51 8.08
C PHE A 839 19.19 0.51 6.94
N GLU A 840 18.57 -0.65 7.01
CA GLU A 840 18.46 -1.53 5.84
C GLU A 840 17.57 -0.84 4.80
N PHE A 841 18.15 -0.50 3.67
CA PHE A 841 17.45 -0.32 2.41
C PHE A 841 16.95 -1.72 1.99
N GLU A 842 15.72 -2.07 2.34
CA GLU A 842 15.08 -3.23 1.73
C GLU A 842 14.73 -2.85 0.29
N GLY A 843 15.62 -3.20 -0.64
CA GLY A 843 15.34 -3.29 -2.04
C GLY A 843 14.52 -4.55 -2.28
N SER A 844 13.33 -4.40 -2.78
CA SER A 844 12.58 -5.26 -3.71
C SER A 844 11.16 -4.77 -3.82
#